data_0ee0298a49089cd58c471e12c8a5a9ea
#
_entry.id   0ee0298a49089cd58c471e12c8a5a9ea
#
_cell.length_a   1.000
_cell.length_b   1.000
_cell.length_c   1.000
_cell.angle_alpha   90.00
_cell.angle_beta   90.00
_cell.angle_gamma   90.00
#
_symmetry.space_group_name_H-M   'P 1'
#
loop_
_entity.id
_entity.type
_entity.pdbx_description
1 polymer ?
#
loop_
_entity_poly.entity_id
_entity_poly.type
_entity_poly.pdbx_seq_one_letter_code
_entity_poly.pdbx_strand_id
1 'polypeptide(L)'
;MLQSVTKAMRSLHALVLLFVAILILVACANIGSPDGGPYDETPPKIVRTSPKFAATNTDANKVILEFDENIKLENPNEKVVVSPPQLNQPEINSSGKRITVTLLDSMMPNTTYTIDFADAIEDNNEGNPMGDYAFTFSTGESIDTFQVSGYVLNAEDLEPIKGIVVGLYYLEADSAMSDEDADKTLPDSIFRTSPFERISRTDSRGHFVIKGLNKNTRYRVFALKDVDFDYRFSQKAEMLAFSHRVVQSSSRPDTRYDTLWHDSIHFLKVDTIPYTHFYPDDIMLLAFQEAGQDRAFLKSERPQLEKFTLFFTAPDDSLPQIEGLGFNADSAFVIDKSPKNDTITYWIRDSLVYNNDTLSFVMTYNATDTLGVLTQRFDTMHVFSKVTYEKIQKRKADEYEEYRKEYIKEYKKEKRKKQREEDKDEKKKDEEEDSELSESSESSETSDISDDSKSKKKKKKKKESDEDIEVPPMPEKFLEIKSIKTSLNPDQNVELSFEVPIDTFYRSMFHFSEIIDSLKEERPFVLRRIPGKVNALRFYAEWTPGTKYELLADTGAIVSIYNKRWDGMKKTIAVKSLDDFSTLFVSLQNTDTTAIVQLLNNSDKVVKETRVKNGKADFYFLQPGTYYMRMFYDRNGDGVWTTGDYDSQTQAEETFYYPGALNLRAQWEVTQTWNPLDTPRYKQKPAKITKQKPDKEKTIKNRNAERTRKGGSKGNTNSSMNTNMYSFPNTY
;
A
#
# COMPACT_ATOMS: atom_id res chain seq x y z
N MET A 1 48.99 10.39 -82.58
CA MET A 1 47.94 11.38 -82.30
C MET A 1 46.51 10.81 -81.98
N LEU A 2 46.09 9.73 -82.69
CA LEU A 2 44.75 9.14 -82.45
C LEU A 2 44.49 8.56 -81.06
N GLN A 3 45.57 7.91 -80.46
CA GLN A 3 45.42 7.25 -79.10
C GLN A 3 45.32 8.25 -77.93
N SER A 4 45.83 9.47 -78.06
CA SER A 4 45.77 10.52 -77.01
C SER A 4 44.40 11.19 -77.00
N VAL A 5 43.80 11.32 -78.19
CA VAL A 5 42.47 11.91 -78.34
C VAL A 5 41.41 10.99 -77.78
N THR A 6 41.49 9.69 -78.00
CA THR A 6 40.53 8.69 -77.46
C THR A 6 40.64 8.55 -75.93
N LYS A 7 41.85 8.71 -75.35
CA LYS A 7 42.00 8.78 -73.90
C LYS A 7 41.44 10.02 -73.27
N ALA A 8 41.62 11.18 -73.88
CA ALA A 8 41.04 12.46 -73.45
C ALA A 8 39.49 12.44 -73.52
N MET A 9 38.91 11.86 -74.61
CA MET A 9 37.48 11.71 -74.74
C MET A 9 36.89 10.73 -73.69
N ARG A 10 37.54 9.63 -73.35
CA ARG A 10 37.10 8.71 -72.30
C ARG A 10 37.17 9.39 -70.93
N SER A 11 38.19 10.15 -70.65
CA SER A 11 38.31 10.95 -69.41
C SER A 11 37.25 12.02 -69.29
N LEU A 12 36.91 12.68 -70.40
CA LEU A 12 35.81 13.66 -70.45
C LEU A 12 34.44 13.02 -70.19
N HIS A 13 34.19 11.84 -70.81
CA HIS A 13 32.96 11.11 -70.57
C HIS A 13 32.82 10.60 -69.12
N ALA A 14 33.95 10.16 -68.51
CA ALA A 14 33.94 9.75 -67.10
C ALA A 14 33.64 10.93 -66.18
N LEU A 15 34.19 12.12 -66.52
CA LEU A 15 33.95 13.37 -65.74
C LEU A 15 32.50 13.85 -65.84
N VAL A 16 31.92 13.77 -67.05
CA VAL A 16 30.49 14.08 -67.30
C VAL A 16 29.58 13.08 -66.57
N LEU A 17 29.90 11.78 -66.62
CA LEU A 17 29.14 10.77 -65.87
C LEU A 17 29.25 10.94 -64.35
N LEU A 18 30.41 11.34 -63.82
CA LEU A 18 30.58 11.65 -62.41
C LEU A 18 29.79 12.90 -62.02
N PHE A 19 29.78 13.92 -62.88
CA PHE A 19 29.01 15.16 -62.65
C PHE A 19 27.48 14.91 -62.69
N VAL A 20 27.00 14.07 -63.61
CA VAL A 20 25.60 13.62 -63.67
C VAL A 20 25.25 12.76 -62.42
N ALA A 21 26.15 11.88 -61.97
CA ALA A 21 25.95 11.11 -60.76
C ALA A 21 25.89 11.98 -59.50
N ILE A 22 26.70 13.03 -59.41
CA ILE A 22 26.67 14.02 -58.31
C ILE A 22 25.36 14.82 -58.38
N LEU A 23 24.89 15.22 -59.56
CA LEU A 23 23.61 15.89 -59.75
C LEU A 23 22.40 15.05 -59.30
N ILE A 24 22.46 13.73 -59.56
CA ILE A 24 21.42 12.77 -59.12
C ILE A 24 21.45 12.59 -57.59
N LEU A 25 22.64 12.62 -56.97
CA LEU A 25 22.76 12.53 -55.53
C LEU A 25 22.33 13.79 -54.79
N VAL A 26 22.39 14.95 -55.41
CA VAL A 26 21.92 16.22 -54.83
C VAL A 26 20.38 16.42 -55.06
N ALA A 27 19.82 15.69 -56.00
CA ALA A 27 18.37 15.64 -56.23
C ALA A 27 17.65 14.66 -55.29
N CYS A 28 18.10 14.53 -54.03
CA CYS A 28 17.27 14.00 -52.98
C CYS A 28 16.11 15.00 -52.78
N ALA A 29 15.03 14.79 -53.47
CA ALA A 29 13.77 15.43 -53.14
C ALA A 29 13.49 15.10 -51.66
N ASN A 30 13.50 16.07 -50.79
CA ASN A 30 12.84 15.98 -49.51
C ASN A 30 11.39 15.60 -49.83
N ILE A 31 11.02 14.35 -49.54
CA ILE A 31 9.61 13.96 -49.49
C ILE A 31 9.05 14.77 -48.30
N GLY A 32 8.60 15.98 -48.57
CA GLY A 32 7.77 16.69 -47.65
C GLY A 32 6.47 15.86 -47.54
N SER A 33 6.34 15.17 -46.43
CA SER A 33 4.99 14.71 -46.06
C SER A 33 4.12 15.96 -46.09
N PRO A 34 2.99 15.96 -46.79
CA PRO A 34 2.06 17.10 -46.78
C PRO A 34 1.74 17.34 -45.30
N ASP A 35 2.14 18.49 -44.80
CA ASP A 35 1.67 18.97 -43.50
C ASP A 35 0.16 19.07 -43.62
N GLY A 36 -0.60 18.15 -43.05
CA GLY A 36 -2.07 18.16 -43.09
C GLY A 36 -2.64 19.53 -42.77
N GLY A 37 -3.91 19.75 -43.06
CA GLY A 37 -4.63 20.97 -42.71
C GLY A 37 -4.49 21.35 -41.22
N PRO A 38 -5.02 22.50 -40.81
CA PRO A 38 -5.09 22.84 -39.39
C PRO A 38 -5.85 21.74 -38.63
N TYR A 39 -5.43 21.45 -37.40
CA TYR A 39 -6.15 20.54 -36.52
C TYR A 39 -7.51 21.14 -36.18
N ASP A 40 -8.54 20.30 -36.07
CA ASP A 40 -9.81 20.71 -35.51
C ASP A 40 -9.63 20.91 -33.97
N GLU A 41 -9.92 22.12 -33.48
CA GLU A 41 -9.86 22.51 -32.09
C GLU A 41 -11.28 22.80 -31.57
N THR A 42 -12.32 22.44 -32.30
CA THR A 42 -13.72 22.64 -31.89
C THR A 42 -14.26 21.37 -31.24
N PRO A 43 -14.97 21.46 -30.08
CA PRO A 43 -15.65 20.32 -29.50
C PRO A 43 -16.82 19.85 -30.37
N PRO A 44 -17.19 18.58 -30.33
CA PRO A 44 -18.37 18.06 -31.04
C PRO A 44 -19.64 18.73 -30.51
N LYS A 45 -20.58 19.01 -31.45
CA LYS A 45 -21.87 19.65 -31.17
C LYS A 45 -23.02 18.77 -31.55
N ILE A 46 -24.05 18.75 -30.69
CA ILE A 46 -25.28 18.03 -31.00
C ILE A 46 -26.08 18.81 -32.06
N VAL A 47 -26.38 18.14 -33.14
CA VAL A 47 -27.19 18.68 -34.27
C VAL A 47 -28.65 18.32 -34.09
N ARG A 48 -28.92 17.10 -33.59
CA ARG A 48 -30.27 16.59 -33.46
C ARG A 48 -30.38 15.57 -32.34
N THR A 49 -31.53 15.54 -31.69
CA THR A 49 -31.86 14.50 -30.67
C THR A 49 -33.23 13.88 -30.98
N SER A 50 -33.40 12.62 -30.61
CA SER A 50 -34.68 11.93 -30.62
C SER A 50 -34.82 11.06 -29.36
N PRO A 51 -35.77 11.36 -28.45
CA PRO A 51 -36.71 12.48 -28.47
C PRO A 51 -35.99 13.85 -28.45
N LYS A 52 -36.72 14.96 -28.62
CA LYS A 52 -36.12 16.29 -28.43
C LYS A 52 -35.60 16.43 -26.98
N PHE A 53 -34.56 17.21 -26.82
CA PHE A 53 -34.11 17.60 -25.49
C PHE A 53 -35.25 18.26 -24.70
N ALA A 54 -35.42 17.88 -23.45
CA ALA A 54 -36.49 18.34 -22.58
C ALA A 54 -37.92 18.02 -23.12
N ALA A 55 -38.09 16.94 -23.88
CA ALA A 55 -39.39 16.48 -24.30
C ALA A 55 -40.22 15.98 -23.10
N THR A 56 -41.51 16.28 -23.10
CA THR A 56 -42.49 15.81 -22.11
C THR A 56 -43.51 14.86 -22.77
N ASN A 57 -44.24 14.11 -21.95
CA ASN A 57 -45.26 13.16 -22.40
C ASN A 57 -44.72 12.17 -23.48
N THR A 58 -43.49 11.69 -23.27
CA THR A 58 -42.83 10.73 -24.19
C THR A 58 -42.52 9.42 -23.47
N ASP A 59 -42.88 8.33 -24.10
CA ASP A 59 -42.62 6.95 -23.69
C ASP A 59 -41.45 6.31 -24.47
N ALA A 60 -40.62 7.14 -25.08
CA ALA A 60 -39.48 6.68 -25.88
C ALA A 60 -38.42 5.98 -25.02
N ASN A 61 -38.29 4.67 -25.18
CA ASN A 61 -37.24 3.87 -24.53
C ASN A 61 -35.88 3.95 -25.24
N LYS A 62 -35.80 4.70 -26.35
CA LYS A 62 -34.59 4.86 -27.17
C LYS A 62 -34.25 6.33 -27.35
N VAL A 63 -33.08 6.73 -26.89
CA VAL A 63 -32.55 8.09 -27.05
C VAL A 63 -31.41 8.06 -28.07
N ILE A 64 -31.50 8.97 -29.07
CA ILE A 64 -30.50 9.13 -30.10
C ILE A 64 -29.98 10.56 -30.08
N LEU A 65 -28.65 10.70 -30.01
CA LEU A 65 -27.93 11.98 -30.13
C LEU A 65 -27.13 11.95 -31.43
N GLU A 66 -27.36 12.94 -32.33
CA GLU A 66 -26.61 13.11 -33.58
C GLU A 66 -25.71 14.32 -33.50
N PHE A 67 -24.44 14.16 -33.92
CA PHE A 67 -23.37 15.15 -33.82
C PHE A 67 -22.97 15.67 -35.22
N ASP A 68 -22.33 16.84 -35.26
CA ASP A 68 -21.77 17.43 -36.46
C ASP A 68 -20.54 16.69 -36.98
N GLU A 69 -19.84 15.96 -36.12
CA GLU A 69 -18.65 15.15 -36.40
C GLU A 69 -18.69 13.74 -35.82
N ASN A 70 -17.65 12.92 -36.13
CA ASN A 70 -17.52 11.59 -35.57
C ASN A 70 -17.08 11.68 -34.08
N ILE A 71 -17.80 10.95 -33.24
CA ILE A 71 -17.57 10.95 -31.78
C ILE A 71 -17.13 9.60 -31.27
N LYS A 72 -16.51 9.64 -30.11
CA LYS A 72 -16.14 8.49 -29.31
C LYS A 72 -16.68 8.65 -27.90
N LEU A 73 -17.18 7.55 -27.33
CA LEU A 73 -17.54 7.47 -25.91
C LEU A 73 -16.40 6.82 -25.14
N GLU A 74 -15.87 7.52 -24.15
CA GLU A 74 -14.85 7.00 -23.26
C GLU A 74 -15.50 6.33 -22.05
N ASN A 75 -15.20 5.05 -21.84
CA ASN A 75 -15.67 4.25 -20.69
C ASN A 75 -17.17 4.44 -20.38
N PRO A 76 -18.08 4.18 -21.33
CA PRO A 76 -19.50 4.48 -21.13
C PRO A 76 -20.11 3.75 -19.94
N ASN A 77 -19.68 2.53 -19.63
CA ASN A 77 -20.20 1.74 -18.49
C ASN A 77 -19.87 2.35 -17.12
N GLU A 78 -18.78 3.13 -17.04
CA GLU A 78 -18.38 3.80 -15.82
C GLU A 78 -18.92 5.23 -15.70
N LYS A 79 -18.96 5.95 -16.85
CA LYS A 79 -19.24 7.38 -16.87
C LYS A 79 -20.69 7.72 -17.16
N VAL A 80 -21.38 6.91 -17.96
CA VAL A 80 -22.77 7.22 -18.31
C VAL A 80 -23.71 6.66 -17.24
N VAL A 81 -24.53 7.53 -16.70
CA VAL A 81 -25.50 7.19 -15.65
C VAL A 81 -26.90 7.50 -16.12
N VAL A 82 -27.80 6.52 -16.02
CA VAL A 82 -29.23 6.70 -16.27
C VAL A 82 -29.96 6.79 -14.94
N SER A 83 -30.72 7.85 -14.73
CA SER A 83 -31.51 8.10 -13.53
C SER A 83 -32.98 8.41 -13.89
N PRO A 84 -33.96 7.67 -13.34
CA PRO A 84 -33.90 6.56 -12.37
C PRO A 84 -33.03 5.38 -12.86
N PRO A 85 -32.47 4.59 -11.90
CA PRO A 85 -31.63 3.44 -12.26
C PRO A 85 -32.40 2.40 -13.07
N GLN A 86 -31.70 1.66 -13.92
CA GLN A 86 -32.22 0.56 -14.70
C GLN A 86 -31.68 -0.75 -14.14
N LEU A 87 -32.57 -1.67 -13.73
CA LEU A 87 -32.18 -3.01 -13.26
C LEU A 87 -31.59 -3.85 -14.40
N ASN A 88 -32.16 -3.70 -15.62
CA ASN A 88 -31.55 -4.20 -16.83
C ASN A 88 -30.65 -3.11 -17.42
N GLN A 89 -29.34 -3.34 -17.43
CA GLN A 89 -28.37 -2.35 -17.89
C GLN A 89 -28.72 -1.78 -19.27
N PRO A 90 -28.76 -0.45 -19.47
CA PRO A 90 -29.08 0.16 -20.74
C PRO A 90 -28.00 -0.16 -21.79
N GLU A 91 -28.43 -0.38 -23.02
CA GLU A 91 -27.53 -0.53 -24.16
C GLU A 91 -27.05 0.83 -24.65
N ILE A 92 -25.74 1.10 -24.50
CA ILE A 92 -25.11 2.36 -24.92
C ILE A 92 -24.16 2.08 -26.09
N ASN A 93 -24.54 2.57 -27.28
CA ASN A 93 -23.79 2.36 -28.51
C ASN A 93 -23.37 3.70 -29.14
N SER A 94 -22.10 3.83 -29.53
CA SER A 94 -21.63 4.94 -30.36
C SER A 94 -21.16 4.45 -31.72
N SER A 95 -21.60 5.08 -32.79
CA SER A 95 -21.19 4.75 -34.13
C SER A 95 -21.18 5.98 -35.04
N GLY A 96 -20.00 6.34 -35.54
CA GLY A 96 -19.80 7.52 -36.37
C GLY A 96 -20.22 8.79 -35.64
N LYS A 97 -21.22 9.48 -36.15
CA LYS A 97 -21.76 10.75 -35.60
C LYS A 97 -22.92 10.54 -34.63
N ARG A 98 -23.14 9.33 -34.11
CA ARG A 98 -24.35 9.02 -33.35
C ARG A 98 -24.09 8.25 -32.11
N ILE A 99 -24.71 8.67 -31.00
CA ILE A 99 -24.88 7.90 -29.78
C ILE A 99 -26.32 7.41 -29.71
N THR A 100 -26.49 6.15 -29.34
CA THR A 100 -27.80 5.54 -29.10
C THR A 100 -27.81 4.93 -27.71
N VAL A 101 -28.76 5.31 -26.86
CA VAL A 101 -29.02 4.72 -25.56
C VAL A 101 -30.40 4.07 -25.60
N THR A 102 -30.46 2.76 -25.35
CA THR A 102 -31.71 2.01 -25.26
C THR A 102 -31.96 1.59 -23.84
N LEU A 103 -33.06 2.05 -23.27
CA LEU A 103 -33.51 1.68 -21.91
C LEU A 103 -34.28 0.36 -22.05
N LEU A 104 -33.90 -0.63 -21.24
CA LEU A 104 -34.46 -1.97 -21.30
C LEU A 104 -35.62 -2.19 -20.33
N ASP A 105 -35.67 -1.43 -19.25
CA ASP A 105 -36.76 -1.48 -18.29
C ASP A 105 -37.99 -0.70 -18.79
N SER A 106 -39.15 -1.07 -18.27
CA SER A 106 -40.40 -0.33 -18.54
C SER A 106 -40.31 1.08 -17.96
N MET A 107 -40.74 2.06 -18.73
CA MET A 107 -40.72 3.47 -18.32
C MET A 107 -41.73 3.73 -17.20
N MET A 108 -41.27 4.41 -16.12
CA MET A 108 -42.13 4.83 -15.05
C MET A 108 -43.02 6.01 -15.48
N PRO A 109 -44.30 6.05 -15.09
CA PRO A 109 -45.17 7.15 -15.46
C PRO A 109 -44.81 8.44 -14.66
N ASN A 110 -45.07 9.59 -15.23
CA ASN A 110 -44.86 10.92 -14.62
C ASN A 110 -43.44 11.11 -14.06
N THR A 111 -42.44 10.58 -14.79
CA THR A 111 -41.05 10.51 -14.29
C THR A 111 -40.11 11.23 -15.23
N THR A 112 -39.26 12.07 -14.68
CA THR A 112 -38.15 12.71 -15.39
C THR A 112 -36.98 11.72 -15.49
N TYR A 113 -36.52 11.41 -16.69
CA TYR A 113 -35.33 10.60 -16.98
C TYR A 113 -34.16 11.50 -17.32
N THR A 114 -33.02 11.24 -16.73
CA THR A 114 -31.75 11.91 -17.01
C THR A 114 -30.71 10.87 -17.42
N ILE A 115 -30.09 11.08 -18.58
CA ILE A 115 -28.93 10.30 -19.04
C ILE A 115 -27.73 11.23 -18.93
N ASP A 116 -26.93 11.05 -17.91
CA ASP A 116 -25.74 11.86 -17.66
C ASP A 116 -24.53 11.20 -18.31
N PHE A 117 -23.94 11.87 -19.28
CA PHE A 117 -22.73 11.39 -19.98
C PHE A 117 -21.46 11.89 -19.31
N ALA A 118 -21.56 12.80 -18.33
CA ALA A 118 -20.42 13.49 -17.72
C ALA A 118 -19.45 13.98 -18.82
N ASP A 119 -18.14 13.72 -18.70
CA ASP A 119 -17.10 14.07 -19.67
C ASP A 119 -16.80 12.94 -20.70
N ALA A 120 -17.71 11.98 -20.90
CA ALA A 120 -17.44 10.80 -21.72
C ALA A 120 -17.41 11.08 -23.23
N ILE A 121 -18.03 12.18 -23.70
CA ILE A 121 -18.17 12.48 -25.13
C ILE A 121 -16.96 13.28 -25.60
N GLU A 122 -16.24 12.75 -26.59
CA GLU A 122 -15.12 13.42 -27.26
C GLU A 122 -15.16 13.19 -28.76
N ASP A 123 -14.53 14.06 -29.55
CA ASP A 123 -14.36 13.78 -30.96
C ASP A 123 -13.42 12.59 -31.18
N ASN A 124 -13.63 11.86 -32.27
CA ASN A 124 -12.88 10.61 -32.53
C ASN A 124 -11.47 10.85 -33.06
N ASN A 125 -11.18 12.00 -33.63
CA ASN A 125 -9.92 12.28 -34.34
C ASN A 125 -8.91 12.97 -33.43
N GLU A 126 -9.26 14.13 -32.90
CA GLU A 126 -8.39 15.00 -32.08
C GLU A 126 -8.55 14.73 -30.59
N GLY A 127 -9.67 14.15 -30.15
CA GLY A 127 -10.01 13.90 -28.76
C GLY A 127 -10.42 15.17 -28.01
N ASN A 128 -11.03 16.14 -28.70
CA ASN A 128 -11.57 17.34 -28.08
C ASN A 128 -12.81 16.98 -27.25
N PRO A 129 -12.84 17.30 -25.95
CA PRO A 129 -13.96 16.94 -25.09
C PRO A 129 -15.16 17.86 -25.37
N MET A 130 -16.37 17.29 -25.39
CA MET A 130 -17.61 18.06 -25.39
C MET A 130 -17.83 18.78 -24.04
N GLY A 131 -17.29 18.20 -22.97
CA GLY A 131 -17.53 18.59 -21.59
C GLY A 131 -18.68 17.83 -20.95
N ASP A 132 -19.09 18.27 -19.75
CA ASP A 132 -20.17 17.60 -19.04
C ASP A 132 -21.51 17.81 -19.76
N TYR A 133 -22.15 16.72 -20.12
CA TYR A 133 -23.44 16.76 -20.81
C TYR A 133 -24.43 15.77 -20.19
N ALA A 134 -25.64 16.24 -19.93
CA ALA A 134 -26.75 15.41 -19.50
C ALA A 134 -27.97 15.63 -20.43
N PHE A 135 -28.57 14.54 -20.89
CA PHE A 135 -29.81 14.54 -21.67
C PHE A 135 -31.01 14.24 -20.76
N THR A 136 -32.05 15.05 -20.85
CA THR A 136 -33.23 14.92 -19.99
C THR A 136 -34.52 14.89 -20.84
N PHE A 137 -35.47 14.05 -20.41
CA PHE A 137 -36.85 13.98 -20.95
C PHE A 137 -37.78 13.48 -19.84
N SER A 138 -39.11 13.58 -20.05
CA SER A 138 -40.10 13.15 -19.07
C SER A 138 -41.22 12.36 -19.73
N THR A 139 -41.69 11.32 -19.02
CA THR A 139 -42.91 10.59 -19.33
C THR A 139 -44.17 11.35 -18.91
N GLY A 140 -44.01 12.35 -18.04
CA GLY A 140 -45.07 13.23 -17.54
C GLY A 140 -45.12 14.57 -18.26
N GLU A 141 -45.97 15.47 -17.75
CA GLU A 141 -46.23 16.80 -18.33
C GLU A 141 -45.10 17.82 -18.01
N SER A 142 -44.33 17.58 -16.99
CA SER A 142 -43.28 18.46 -16.53
C SER A 142 -41.90 17.76 -16.42
N ILE A 143 -40.87 18.57 -16.38
CA ILE A 143 -39.49 18.12 -16.14
C ILE A 143 -39.01 18.66 -14.81
N ASP A 144 -38.51 17.76 -13.98
CA ASP A 144 -37.84 18.13 -12.74
C ASP A 144 -36.43 18.62 -13.06
N THR A 145 -36.10 19.84 -12.61
CA THR A 145 -34.85 20.53 -13.00
C THR A 145 -33.90 20.77 -11.85
N PHE A 146 -34.33 20.44 -10.61
CA PHE A 146 -33.50 20.64 -9.44
C PHE A 146 -32.42 19.57 -9.32
N GLN A 147 -31.37 19.89 -8.57
CA GLN A 147 -30.29 18.98 -8.29
C GLN A 147 -29.73 19.21 -6.90
N VAL A 148 -29.04 18.22 -6.37
CA VAL A 148 -28.27 18.29 -5.12
C VAL A 148 -26.88 17.73 -5.39
N SER A 149 -25.88 18.19 -4.65
CA SER A 149 -24.53 17.72 -4.82
C SER A 149 -23.77 17.62 -3.51
N GLY A 150 -22.63 16.97 -3.56
CA GLY A 150 -21.81 16.75 -2.39
C GLY A 150 -20.60 15.85 -2.67
N TYR A 151 -20.08 15.26 -1.60
CA TYR A 151 -18.87 14.45 -1.64
C TYR A 151 -19.05 13.13 -0.91
N VAL A 152 -18.42 12.07 -1.44
CA VAL A 152 -18.28 10.77 -0.77
C VAL A 152 -16.82 10.51 -0.51
N LEU A 153 -16.44 10.32 0.75
CA LEU A 153 -15.10 10.03 1.20
C LEU A 153 -15.09 8.74 1.99
N ASN A 154 -13.96 8.07 2.03
CA ASN A 154 -13.75 6.94 2.93
C ASN A 154 -13.75 7.44 4.39
N ALA A 155 -14.50 6.80 5.26
CA ALA A 155 -14.67 7.22 6.65
C ALA A 155 -13.38 7.15 7.47
N GLU A 156 -12.52 6.15 7.21
CA GLU A 156 -11.29 5.92 7.96
C GLU A 156 -10.19 6.96 7.63
N ASP A 157 -10.00 7.28 6.33
CA ASP A 157 -8.83 8.03 5.89
C ASP A 157 -9.16 9.22 4.98
N LEU A 158 -10.44 9.59 4.84
CA LEU A 158 -10.94 10.68 3.99
C LEU A 158 -10.43 10.62 2.54
N GLU A 159 -10.09 9.42 2.01
CA GLU A 159 -9.80 9.28 0.59
C GLU A 159 -11.06 9.52 -0.25
N PRO A 160 -10.99 10.34 -1.30
CA PRO A 160 -12.09 10.47 -2.25
C PRO A 160 -12.39 9.12 -2.90
N ILE A 161 -13.67 8.75 -2.98
CA ILE A 161 -14.08 7.49 -3.59
C ILE A 161 -14.61 7.78 -4.99
N LYS A 162 -13.91 7.29 -6.01
CA LYS A 162 -14.31 7.41 -7.41
C LYS A 162 -15.27 6.30 -7.80
N GLY A 163 -16.34 6.65 -8.54
CA GLY A 163 -17.25 5.69 -9.18
C GLY A 163 -18.22 4.99 -8.24
N ILE A 164 -18.34 5.42 -6.98
CA ILE A 164 -19.36 4.91 -6.06
C ILE A 164 -20.73 5.46 -6.51
N VAL A 165 -21.74 4.62 -6.49
CA VAL A 165 -23.12 5.03 -6.77
C VAL A 165 -23.64 5.82 -5.58
N VAL A 166 -24.18 7.01 -5.83
CA VAL A 166 -24.90 7.81 -4.84
C VAL A 166 -26.35 7.83 -5.26
N GLY A 167 -27.21 7.41 -4.36
CA GLY A 167 -28.63 7.35 -4.62
C GLY A 167 -29.45 7.99 -3.51
N LEU A 168 -30.70 8.21 -3.80
CA LEU A 168 -31.63 8.77 -2.82
C LEU A 168 -32.99 8.04 -2.86
N TYR A 169 -33.66 8.13 -1.70
CA TYR A 169 -35.05 7.72 -1.53
C TYR A 169 -35.90 8.92 -1.20
N TYR A 170 -37.14 8.95 -1.71
CA TYR A 170 -38.15 9.94 -1.38
C TYR A 170 -38.70 9.72 0.05
N LEU A 171 -38.93 10.82 0.72
CA LEU A 171 -39.60 10.78 2.01
C LEU A 171 -41.09 11.15 1.83
N GLU A 172 -41.97 10.32 2.35
CA GLU A 172 -43.40 10.60 2.41
C GLU A 172 -43.68 11.64 3.49
N ALA A 173 -43.26 12.87 3.25
CA ALA A 173 -43.34 13.95 4.23
C ALA A 173 -44.19 15.10 3.76
N ASP A 174 -45.20 15.45 4.57
CA ASP A 174 -46.00 16.66 4.46
C ASP A 174 -45.09 17.90 4.68
N SER A 175 -45.41 19.02 4.04
CA SER A 175 -44.67 20.28 4.19
C SER A 175 -44.65 20.83 5.63
N ALA A 176 -45.58 20.41 6.48
CA ALA A 176 -45.72 20.80 7.90
C ALA A 176 -44.89 19.88 8.83
N MET A 177 -44.39 18.75 8.35
CA MET A 177 -43.66 17.77 9.14
C MET A 177 -42.22 18.25 9.43
N SER A 178 -41.72 18.00 10.64
CA SER A 178 -40.31 18.26 10.96
C SER A 178 -39.38 17.36 10.15
N ASP A 179 -38.11 17.72 10.02
CA ASP A 179 -37.15 16.87 9.32
C ASP A 179 -36.89 15.55 10.06
N GLU A 180 -36.93 15.55 11.39
CA GLU A 180 -36.81 14.35 12.21
C GLU A 180 -38.00 13.39 12.03
N ASP A 181 -39.23 13.90 11.92
CA ASP A 181 -40.41 13.06 11.67
C ASP A 181 -40.45 12.60 10.21
N ALA A 182 -39.98 13.43 9.27
CA ALA A 182 -39.84 13.06 7.88
C ALA A 182 -38.84 11.90 7.71
N ASP A 183 -37.71 11.94 8.43
CA ASP A 183 -36.72 10.86 8.42
C ASP A 183 -37.31 9.51 8.85
N LYS A 184 -38.16 9.50 9.86
CA LYS A 184 -38.85 8.32 10.37
C LYS A 184 -39.86 7.71 9.40
N THR A 185 -40.28 8.42 8.34
CA THR A 185 -41.16 7.85 7.30
C THR A 185 -40.46 6.80 6.42
N LEU A 186 -39.13 6.84 6.37
CA LEU A 186 -38.38 5.89 5.61
C LEU A 186 -37.99 4.67 6.46
N PRO A 187 -38.37 3.45 6.09
CA PRO A 187 -38.00 2.25 6.84
C PRO A 187 -36.47 2.07 6.91
N ASP A 188 -35.93 1.67 8.06
CA ASP A 188 -34.50 1.40 8.21
C ASP A 188 -33.99 0.28 7.26
N SER A 189 -34.89 -0.62 6.84
CA SER A 189 -34.57 -1.69 5.91
C SER A 189 -34.56 -1.27 4.44
N ILE A 190 -34.92 -0.02 4.09
CA ILE A 190 -35.14 0.42 2.71
C ILE A 190 -33.91 0.16 1.83
N PHE A 191 -32.72 0.41 2.35
CA PHE A 191 -31.47 0.25 1.63
C PHE A 191 -31.18 -1.21 1.24
N ARG A 192 -31.74 -2.17 1.97
CA ARG A 192 -31.65 -3.61 1.67
C ARG A 192 -32.77 -4.12 0.78
N THR A 193 -33.93 -3.48 0.83
CA THR A 193 -35.16 -4.01 0.23
C THR A 193 -35.53 -3.38 -1.10
N SER A 194 -35.13 -2.14 -1.35
CA SER A 194 -35.51 -1.39 -2.52
C SER A 194 -34.34 -0.76 -3.25
N PRO A 195 -34.31 -0.75 -4.59
CA PRO A 195 -33.31 -0.01 -5.33
C PRO A 195 -33.48 1.49 -5.13
N PHE A 196 -32.44 2.28 -5.40
CA PHE A 196 -32.52 3.73 -5.37
C PHE A 196 -33.55 4.28 -6.36
N GLU A 197 -34.16 5.40 -6.02
CA GLU A 197 -35.13 6.08 -6.90
C GLU A 197 -34.47 7.07 -7.84
N ARG A 198 -33.35 7.66 -7.43
CA ARG A 198 -32.47 8.51 -8.24
C ARG A 198 -31.03 8.20 -7.94
N ILE A 199 -30.19 8.24 -8.97
CA ILE A 199 -28.77 7.93 -8.82
C ILE A 199 -27.86 8.93 -9.55
N SER A 200 -26.64 8.97 -9.08
CA SER A 200 -25.47 9.55 -9.73
C SER A 200 -24.23 8.71 -9.39
N ARG A 201 -23.08 9.06 -9.93
CA ARG A 201 -21.80 8.48 -9.56
C ARG A 201 -20.79 9.57 -9.21
N THR A 202 -19.87 9.23 -8.32
CA THR A 202 -18.81 10.15 -7.93
C THR A 202 -17.70 10.22 -8.98
N ASP A 203 -17.15 11.41 -9.15
CA ASP A 203 -15.92 11.66 -9.90
C ASP A 203 -14.65 11.25 -9.12
N SER A 204 -13.48 11.51 -9.66
CA SER A 204 -12.19 11.21 -9.02
C SER A 204 -11.87 12.06 -7.78
N ARG A 205 -12.66 13.09 -7.50
CA ARG A 205 -12.60 13.92 -6.29
C ARG A 205 -13.62 13.48 -5.26
N GLY A 206 -14.38 12.41 -5.54
CA GLY A 206 -15.50 11.94 -4.73
C GLY A 206 -16.75 12.82 -4.85
N HIS A 207 -16.77 13.79 -5.76
CA HIS A 207 -17.90 14.70 -5.97
C HIS A 207 -18.99 14.02 -6.80
N PHE A 208 -20.24 14.25 -6.43
CA PHE A 208 -21.43 13.78 -7.14
C PHE A 208 -22.46 14.88 -7.33
N VAL A 209 -23.29 14.73 -8.36
CA VAL A 209 -24.45 15.60 -8.64
C VAL A 209 -25.63 14.73 -9.02
N ILE A 210 -26.69 14.71 -8.21
CA ILE A 210 -27.94 14.03 -8.53
C ILE A 210 -28.91 15.04 -9.14
N LYS A 211 -29.25 14.82 -10.42
CA LYS A 211 -30.07 15.69 -11.24
C LYS A 211 -31.51 15.16 -11.38
N GLY A 212 -32.43 15.98 -11.88
CA GLY A 212 -33.80 15.59 -12.16
C GLY A 212 -34.66 15.46 -10.92
N LEU A 213 -34.47 16.35 -9.92
CA LEU A 213 -35.18 16.35 -8.65
C LEU A 213 -36.34 17.35 -8.65
N ASN A 214 -37.41 17.00 -7.90
CA ASN A 214 -38.55 17.88 -7.66
C ASN A 214 -38.28 18.79 -6.47
N LYS A 215 -38.62 20.07 -6.61
CA LYS A 215 -38.41 21.10 -5.59
C LYS A 215 -39.13 20.83 -4.24
N ASN A 216 -40.29 20.22 -4.32
CA ASN A 216 -41.19 20.09 -3.13
C ASN A 216 -41.01 18.75 -2.40
N THR A 217 -40.07 17.91 -2.85
CA THR A 217 -39.87 16.58 -2.29
C THR A 217 -38.65 16.60 -1.37
N ARG A 218 -38.72 15.88 -0.25
CA ARG A 218 -37.63 15.64 0.67
C ARG A 218 -37.01 14.28 0.37
N TYR A 219 -35.72 14.14 0.65
CA TYR A 219 -34.92 12.96 0.30
C TYR A 219 -33.97 12.57 1.44
N ARG A 220 -33.64 11.30 1.52
CA ARG A 220 -32.41 10.83 2.18
C ARG A 220 -31.41 10.34 1.15
N VAL A 221 -30.14 10.60 1.41
CA VAL A 221 -29.05 10.30 0.48
C VAL A 221 -28.16 9.20 1.05
N PHE A 222 -27.84 8.24 0.20
CA PHE A 222 -27.01 7.07 0.49
C PHE A 222 -25.93 6.93 -0.56
N ALA A 223 -24.88 6.16 -0.26
CA ALA A 223 -23.91 5.74 -1.27
C ALA A 223 -23.62 4.24 -1.13
N LEU A 224 -23.36 3.60 -2.27
CA LEU A 224 -23.12 2.16 -2.35
C LEU A 224 -22.07 1.86 -3.41
N LYS A 225 -21.04 1.12 -3.04
CA LYS A 225 -20.15 0.50 -4.00
C LYS A 225 -20.77 -0.83 -4.45
N ASP A 226 -21.79 -0.68 -5.25
CA ASP A 226 -22.63 -1.74 -5.79
C ASP A 226 -21.80 -2.65 -6.72
N VAL A 227 -21.70 -3.93 -6.39
CA VAL A 227 -20.87 -4.92 -7.09
C VAL A 227 -21.71 -5.75 -8.06
N ASP A 228 -22.98 -6.01 -7.73
CA ASP A 228 -23.90 -6.84 -8.51
C ASP A 228 -24.94 -6.04 -9.33
N PHE A 229 -24.90 -4.70 -9.24
CA PHE A 229 -25.74 -3.77 -9.99
C PHE A 229 -27.24 -3.88 -9.70
N ASP A 230 -27.59 -4.24 -8.47
CA ASP A 230 -28.97 -4.31 -8.00
C ASP A 230 -29.47 -3.03 -7.33
N TYR A 231 -28.55 -2.07 -7.12
CA TYR A 231 -28.77 -0.77 -6.47
C TYR A 231 -29.31 -0.88 -5.02
N ARG A 232 -28.96 -1.95 -4.33
CA ARG A 232 -29.34 -2.24 -2.94
C ARG A 232 -28.13 -2.69 -2.15
N PHE A 233 -28.11 -2.44 -0.86
CA PHE A 233 -27.10 -3.01 0.02
C PHE A 233 -27.42 -4.49 0.29
N SER A 234 -26.86 -5.37 -0.52
CA SER A 234 -27.13 -6.81 -0.48
C SER A 234 -26.07 -7.59 0.28
N GLN A 235 -24.82 -7.13 0.31
CA GLN A 235 -23.67 -7.84 0.85
C GLN A 235 -22.86 -6.98 1.83
N LYS A 236 -22.48 -7.53 3.00
CA LYS A 236 -21.62 -6.84 3.98
C LYS A 236 -20.22 -6.47 3.43
N ALA A 237 -19.81 -7.10 2.33
CA ALA A 237 -18.55 -6.78 1.64
C ALA A 237 -18.62 -5.48 0.85
N GLU A 238 -19.81 -4.96 0.58
CA GLU A 238 -20.00 -3.70 -0.11
C GLU A 238 -19.71 -2.52 0.81
N MET A 239 -19.05 -1.52 0.26
CA MET A 239 -18.85 -0.25 0.95
C MET A 239 -20.10 0.59 0.82
N LEU A 240 -20.57 1.14 1.93
CA LEU A 240 -21.79 1.90 2.01
C LEU A 240 -21.59 3.22 2.77
N ALA A 241 -22.48 4.18 2.51
CA ALA A 241 -22.65 5.36 3.36
C ALA A 241 -24.13 5.73 3.46
N PHE A 242 -24.55 6.19 4.62
CA PHE A 242 -25.90 6.68 4.85
C PHE A 242 -25.89 7.92 5.74
N SER A 243 -26.94 8.72 5.64
CA SER A 243 -27.10 9.93 6.44
C SER A 243 -28.55 10.09 6.87
N HIS A 244 -28.77 10.51 8.10
CA HIS A 244 -30.10 10.89 8.63
C HIS A 244 -30.47 12.35 8.27
N ARG A 245 -29.58 13.07 7.59
CA ARG A 245 -29.85 14.43 7.11
C ARG A 245 -30.94 14.38 6.04
N VAL A 246 -32.08 14.99 6.33
CA VAL A 246 -33.14 15.23 5.35
C VAL A 246 -32.67 16.32 4.38
N VAL A 247 -32.81 16.05 3.10
CA VAL A 247 -32.39 16.95 2.03
C VAL A 247 -33.61 17.39 1.23
N GLN A 248 -33.70 18.68 0.98
CA GLN A 248 -34.67 19.27 0.07
C GLN A 248 -33.99 20.17 -0.91
N SER A 249 -34.20 19.93 -2.22
CA SER A 249 -33.56 20.71 -3.27
C SER A 249 -34.11 22.14 -3.32
N SER A 250 -33.23 23.10 -3.48
CA SER A 250 -33.56 24.53 -3.64
C SER A 250 -32.60 25.20 -4.61
N SER A 251 -32.92 26.42 -5.04
CA SER A 251 -32.02 27.16 -5.92
C SER A 251 -32.05 28.66 -5.63
N ARG A 252 -30.94 29.33 -5.92
CA ARG A 252 -30.82 30.78 -5.82
C ARG A 252 -30.10 31.32 -7.06
N PRO A 253 -30.46 32.52 -7.54
CA PRO A 253 -29.63 33.21 -8.52
C PRO A 253 -28.28 33.54 -7.89
N ASP A 254 -27.20 33.30 -8.61
CA ASP A 254 -25.83 33.61 -8.19
C ASP A 254 -25.01 34.11 -9.39
N THR A 255 -23.81 34.57 -9.13
CA THR A 255 -22.90 35.05 -10.19
C THR A 255 -21.52 34.43 -10.01
N ARG A 256 -20.93 33.99 -11.11
CA ARG A 256 -19.56 33.52 -11.11
C ARG A 256 -18.69 34.44 -11.96
N TYR A 257 -17.43 34.49 -11.63
CA TYR A 257 -16.41 35.25 -12.35
C TYR A 257 -15.61 34.33 -13.24
N ASP A 258 -15.66 34.55 -14.54
CA ASP A 258 -14.82 33.89 -15.52
C ASP A 258 -13.66 34.80 -15.86
N THR A 259 -12.43 34.35 -15.60
CA THR A 259 -11.23 35.16 -15.85
C THR A 259 -10.51 34.66 -17.09
N LEU A 260 -10.49 35.51 -18.10
CA LEU A 260 -9.67 35.28 -19.30
C LEU A 260 -8.25 35.83 -19.02
N TRP A 261 -7.26 34.93 -19.04
CA TRP A 261 -5.87 35.29 -18.77
C TRP A 261 -5.12 35.66 -20.04
N HIS A 262 -4.36 36.73 -20.02
CA HIS A 262 -3.41 37.12 -21.07
C HIS A 262 -2.12 36.29 -20.96
N ASP A 263 -1.64 36.10 -19.74
CA ASP A 263 -0.49 35.26 -19.39
C ASP A 263 -0.69 34.65 -17.99
N SER A 264 0.30 33.98 -17.43
CA SER A 264 0.21 33.31 -16.14
C SER A 264 -0.02 34.19 -14.91
N ILE A 265 0.08 35.53 -15.07
CA ILE A 265 -0.03 36.49 -13.98
C ILE A 265 -0.93 37.69 -14.29
N HIS A 266 -1.24 37.93 -15.57
CA HIS A 266 -2.07 39.07 -16.00
C HIS A 266 -3.38 38.54 -16.61
N PHE A 267 -4.51 39.00 -16.08
CA PHE A 267 -5.80 38.73 -16.68
C PHE A 267 -6.11 39.71 -17.80
N LEU A 268 -6.74 39.24 -18.87
CA LEU A 268 -7.21 40.08 -19.99
C LEU A 268 -8.60 40.66 -19.69
N LYS A 269 -9.48 39.85 -19.13
CA LYS A 269 -10.88 40.17 -18.85
C LYS A 269 -11.41 39.30 -17.72
N VAL A 270 -12.31 39.87 -16.93
CA VAL A 270 -13.13 39.13 -15.97
C VAL A 270 -14.58 39.33 -16.38
N ASP A 271 -15.26 38.24 -16.74
CA ASP A 271 -16.68 38.27 -17.09
C ASP A 271 -17.48 37.81 -15.87
N THR A 272 -18.56 38.51 -15.58
CA THR A 272 -19.52 38.15 -14.56
C THR A 272 -20.68 37.44 -15.23
N ILE A 273 -20.83 36.15 -14.96
CA ILE A 273 -21.85 35.30 -15.58
C ILE A 273 -22.91 34.97 -14.52
N PRO A 274 -24.16 35.39 -14.72
CA PRO A 274 -25.26 34.94 -13.84
C PRO A 274 -25.56 33.48 -14.10
N TYR A 275 -25.78 32.70 -13.03
CA TYR A 275 -26.20 31.31 -13.09
C TYR A 275 -27.16 30.98 -11.95
N THR A 276 -27.84 29.83 -12.07
CA THR A 276 -28.66 29.28 -11.00
C THR A 276 -27.83 28.34 -10.15
N HIS A 277 -27.64 28.69 -8.88
CA HIS A 277 -26.97 27.85 -7.91
C HIS A 277 -27.98 26.96 -7.23
N PHE A 278 -27.75 25.65 -7.24
CA PHE A 278 -28.61 24.66 -6.58
C PHE A 278 -28.04 24.26 -5.21
N TYR A 279 -28.93 24.05 -4.26
CA TYR A 279 -28.63 23.67 -2.88
C TYR A 279 -29.44 22.45 -2.47
N PRO A 280 -28.94 21.65 -1.48
CA PRO A 280 -27.59 21.71 -0.93
C PRO A 280 -26.52 21.23 -1.89
N ASP A 281 -25.32 21.79 -1.77
CA ASP A 281 -24.12 21.44 -2.51
C ASP A 281 -23.00 20.91 -1.59
N ASP A 282 -23.33 20.73 -0.31
CA ASP A 282 -22.45 20.39 0.79
C ASP A 282 -22.75 19.01 1.42
N ILE A 283 -23.48 18.16 0.72
CA ILE A 283 -23.82 16.82 1.26
C ILE A 283 -22.52 16.03 1.43
N MET A 284 -22.27 15.58 2.68
CA MET A 284 -21.11 14.80 3.02
C MET A 284 -21.51 13.39 3.41
N LEU A 285 -21.02 12.41 2.66
CA LEU A 285 -21.19 10.99 2.96
C LEU A 285 -19.81 10.38 3.27
N LEU A 286 -19.74 9.70 4.41
CA LEU A 286 -18.55 8.97 4.84
C LEU A 286 -18.82 7.49 4.63
N ALA A 287 -18.18 6.92 3.62
CA ALA A 287 -18.41 5.53 3.26
C ALA A 287 -17.45 4.61 4.03
N PHE A 288 -18.00 3.52 4.48
CA PHE A 288 -17.30 2.48 5.22
C PHE A 288 -17.74 1.09 4.75
N GLN A 289 -16.94 0.09 5.06
CA GLN A 289 -17.33 -1.31 4.95
C GLN A 289 -17.63 -1.81 6.36
N GLU A 290 -18.74 -2.53 6.55
CA GLU A 290 -19.10 -3.07 7.86
C GLU A 290 -18.01 -4.00 8.41
N ALA A 291 -17.76 -3.90 9.71
CA ALA A 291 -16.98 -4.91 10.43
C ALA A 291 -17.89 -6.13 10.63
N GLY A 292 -17.38 -7.28 10.37
CA GLY A 292 -18.16 -8.50 10.54
C GLY A 292 -18.22 -9.25 9.24
N GLN A 293 -17.03 -9.54 8.74
CA GLN A 293 -16.90 -10.59 7.77
C GLN A 293 -17.33 -11.88 8.44
N ASP A 294 -18.11 -12.65 7.71
CA ASP A 294 -18.44 -13.99 8.11
C ASP A 294 -17.17 -14.74 8.52
N ARG A 295 -17.16 -15.22 9.77
CA ARG A 295 -16.02 -15.99 10.27
C ARG A 295 -16.07 -17.37 9.68
N ALA A 296 -15.06 -17.69 8.89
CA ALA A 296 -14.86 -19.03 8.33
C ALA A 296 -13.39 -19.42 8.46
N PHE A 297 -13.14 -20.70 8.55
CA PHE A 297 -11.80 -21.23 8.41
C PHE A 297 -11.35 -21.07 6.95
N LEU A 298 -10.22 -20.38 6.74
CA LEU A 298 -9.73 -20.08 5.40
C LEU A 298 -8.75 -21.15 4.91
N LYS A 299 -7.71 -21.42 5.70
CA LYS A 299 -6.66 -22.40 5.39
C LYS A 299 -5.79 -22.72 6.59
N SER A 300 -5.01 -23.80 6.48
CA SER A 300 -3.89 -24.08 7.35
C SER A 300 -2.58 -24.12 6.58
N GLU A 301 -1.50 -23.70 7.21
CA GLU A 301 -0.15 -23.78 6.63
C GLU A 301 0.82 -24.41 7.64
N ARG A 302 1.64 -25.35 7.19
CA ARG A 302 2.71 -25.98 7.98
C ARG A 302 4.02 -25.88 7.21
N PRO A 303 4.72 -24.72 7.28
CA PRO A 303 5.97 -24.51 6.54
C PRO A 303 7.14 -25.35 7.06
N GLN A 304 7.10 -25.74 8.32
CA GLN A 304 8.09 -26.53 9.06
C GLN A 304 7.38 -27.57 9.90
N LEU A 305 8.10 -28.62 10.31
CA LEU A 305 7.54 -29.67 11.15
C LEU A 305 7.07 -29.15 12.51
N GLU A 306 7.80 -28.21 13.09
CA GLU A 306 7.65 -27.71 14.46
C GLU A 306 6.45 -26.79 14.66
N LYS A 307 5.84 -26.28 13.59
CA LYS A 307 4.70 -25.33 13.71
C LYS A 307 3.71 -25.41 12.57
N PHE A 308 2.48 -25.09 12.87
CA PHE A 308 1.44 -24.82 11.87
C PHE A 308 0.66 -23.55 12.22
N THR A 309 0.06 -22.93 11.22
CA THR A 309 -0.74 -21.71 11.36
C THR A 309 -2.13 -21.93 10.80
N LEU A 310 -3.14 -21.52 11.53
CA LEU A 310 -4.54 -21.47 11.11
C LEU A 310 -4.92 -20.05 10.77
N PHE A 311 -5.64 -19.87 9.67
CA PHE A 311 -6.11 -18.57 9.19
C PHE A 311 -7.63 -18.56 9.13
N PHE A 312 -8.22 -17.51 9.64
CA PHE A 312 -9.67 -17.26 9.63
C PHE A 312 -9.97 -15.95 8.91
N THR A 313 -11.17 -15.81 8.37
CA THR A 313 -11.60 -14.61 7.63
C THR A 313 -11.94 -13.44 8.56
N ALA A 314 -12.33 -13.70 9.80
CA ALA A 314 -12.75 -12.69 10.75
C ALA A 314 -12.25 -12.97 12.18
N PRO A 315 -12.19 -11.96 13.06
CA PRO A 315 -11.77 -12.09 14.45
C PRO A 315 -12.72 -12.96 15.27
N ASP A 316 -12.23 -13.45 16.42
CA ASP A 316 -13.01 -14.12 17.45
C ASP A 316 -12.33 -13.91 18.81
N ASP A 317 -13.11 -13.81 19.87
CA ASP A 317 -12.59 -13.68 21.23
C ASP A 317 -12.03 -15.02 21.74
N SER A 318 -12.53 -16.14 21.22
CA SER A 318 -12.11 -17.50 21.60
C SER A 318 -11.04 -18.07 20.64
N LEU A 319 -10.20 -18.95 21.17
CA LEU A 319 -9.27 -19.75 20.37
C LEU A 319 -9.91 -21.08 19.95
N PRO A 320 -9.57 -21.58 18.75
CA PRO A 320 -9.95 -22.94 18.35
C PRO A 320 -9.42 -23.96 19.34
N GLN A 321 -10.26 -24.91 19.72
CA GLN A 321 -9.88 -26.07 20.51
C GLN A 321 -9.38 -27.18 19.58
N ILE A 322 -8.26 -27.82 19.96
CA ILE A 322 -7.62 -28.86 19.16
C ILE A 322 -7.62 -30.16 19.96
N GLU A 323 -8.20 -31.20 19.41
CA GLU A 323 -8.14 -32.58 19.92
C GLU A 323 -7.29 -33.42 18.98
N GLY A 324 -6.16 -33.94 19.48
CA GLY A 324 -5.21 -34.70 18.66
C GLY A 324 -5.70 -36.07 18.28
N LEU A 325 -5.56 -36.42 17.00
CA LEU A 325 -5.79 -37.78 16.52
C LEU A 325 -4.45 -38.54 16.50
N GLY A 326 -4.22 -39.35 17.57
CA GLY A 326 -2.96 -40.06 17.72
C GLY A 326 -1.88 -39.37 18.54
N PHE A 327 -2.17 -38.20 19.14
CA PHE A 327 -1.30 -37.52 20.09
C PHE A 327 -2.14 -36.79 21.15
N ASN A 328 -1.55 -36.53 22.32
CA ASN A 328 -2.20 -35.69 23.33
C ASN A 328 -1.98 -34.20 23.00
N ALA A 329 -3.07 -33.49 22.81
CA ALA A 329 -3.02 -32.03 22.52
C ALA A 329 -2.85 -31.18 23.80
N ASP A 330 -3.12 -31.73 24.99
CA ASP A 330 -2.96 -31.03 26.27
C ASP A 330 -1.50 -30.61 26.46
N SER A 331 -1.28 -29.33 26.60
CA SER A 331 0.07 -28.75 26.75
C SER A 331 1.05 -28.99 25.60
N ALA A 332 0.57 -29.56 24.45
CA ALA A 332 1.41 -29.85 23.30
C ALA A 332 1.89 -28.61 22.56
N PHE A 333 1.22 -27.47 22.76
CA PHE A 333 1.42 -26.29 21.95
C PHE A 333 1.86 -25.05 22.77
N VAL A 334 2.68 -24.23 22.15
CA VAL A 334 2.86 -22.81 22.49
C VAL A 334 2.16 -22.00 21.42
N ILE A 335 1.18 -21.19 21.82
CA ILE A 335 0.29 -20.50 20.90
C ILE A 335 0.77 -19.05 20.71
N ASP A 336 1.04 -18.69 19.46
CA ASP A 336 1.33 -17.31 18.99
C ASP A 336 0.16 -16.84 18.15
N LYS A 337 -0.49 -15.77 18.55
CA LYS A 337 -1.75 -15.33 17.95
C LYS A 337 -1.75 -13.85 17.62
N SER A 338 -2.45 -13.49 16.56
CA SER A 338 -2.76 -12.09 16.25
C SER A 338 -3.65 -11.48 17.36
N PRO A 339 -3.65 -10.15 17.54
CA PRO A 339 -4.55 -9.49 18.50
C PRO A 339 -6.04 -9.81 18.29
N LYS A 340 -6.43 -10.10 17.05
CA LYS A 340 -7.81 -10.42 16.65
C LYS A 340 -8.13 -11.91 16.59
N ASN A 341 -7.20 -12.79 16.95
CA ASN A 341 -7.32 -14.26 16.84
C ASN A 341 -7.78 -14.77 15.44
N ASP A 342 -7.45 -14.04 14.39
CA ASP A 342 -7.70 -14.42 12.99
C ASP A 342 -6.54 -15.21 12.37
N THR A 343 -5.36 -15.05 12.93
CA THR A 343 -4.14 -15.78 12.55
C THR A 343 -3.51 -16.38 13.79
N ILE A 344 -3.44 -17.70 13.88
CA ILE A 344 -3.02 -18.43 15.08
C ILE A 344 -1.96 -19.45 14.71
N THR A 345 -0.77 -19.30 15.27
CA THR A 345 0.36 -20.21 15.06
C THR A 345 0.55 -21.10 16.29
N TYR A 346 0.53 -22.38 16.08
CA TYR A 346 0.75 -23.41 17.08
C TYR A 346 2.18 -23.97 16.93
N TRP A 347 3.01 -23.77 17.94
CA TRP A 347 4.34 -24.37 18.03
C TRP A 347 4.27 -25.66 18.84
N ILE A 348 4.70 -26.77 18.24
CA ILE A 348 4.58 -28.11 18.81
C ILE A 348 5.80 -28.38 19.67
N ARG A 349 5.62 -28.69 20.96
CA ARG A 349 6.70 -28.95 21.91
C ARG A 349 7.33 -30.32 21.76
N ASP A 350 6.50 -31.35 21.53
CA ASP A 350 6.92 -32.75 21.52
C ASP A 350 7.46 -33.16 20.15
N SER A 351 8.70 -33.65 20.14
CA SER A 351 9.37 -34.16 18.95
C SER A 351 8.70 -35.39 18.35
N LEU A 352 8.04 -36.22 19.15
CA LEU A 352 7.30 -37.38 18.67
C LEU A 352 6.08 -36.92 17.84
N VAL A 353 5.53 -35.77 18.15
CA VAL A 353 4.40 -35.19 17.45
C VAL A 353 4.86 -34.41 16.20
N TYR A 354 5.84 -33.49 16.36
CA TYR A 354 6.24 -32.66 15.23
C TYR A 354 7.04 -33.40 14.15
N ASN A 355 7.70 -34.51 14.44
CA ASN A 355 8.42 -35.31 13.43
C ASN A 355 7.51 -36.04 12.46
N ASN A 356 6.20 -36.07 12.68
CA ASN A 356 5.24 -36.62 11.73
C ASN A 356 5.01 -35.61 10.58
N ASP A 357 5.12 -36.06 9.34
CA ASP A 357 4.88 -35.23 8.15
C ASP A 357 3.44 -34.73 8.06
N THR A 358 2.50 -35.51 8.57
CA THR A 358 1.07 -35.21 8.66
C THR A 358 0.64 -35.11 10.12
N LEU A 359 0.03 -34.00 10.48
CA LEU A 359 -0.60 -33.81 11.78
C LEU A 359 -2.11 -33.86 11.62
N SER A 360 -2.76 -34.78 12.34
CA SER A 360 -4.20 -34.98 12.27
C SER A 360 -4.85 -34.65 13.60
N PHE A 361 -5.90 -33.81 13.59
CA PHE A 361 -6.65 -33.41 14.77
C PHE A 361 -8.08 -32.98 14.42
N VAL A 362 -8.96 -33.00 15.40
CA VAL A 362 -10.28 -32.36 15.32
C VAL A 362 -10.14 -30.94 15.85
N MET A 363 -10.60 -29.99 15.06
CA MET A 363 -10.63 -28.56 15.41
C MET A 363 -12.07 -28.14 15.68
N THR A 364 -12.32 -27.63 16.88
CA THR A 364 -13.58 -27.01 17.27
C THR A 364 -13.39 -25.50 17.30
N TYR A 365 -14.19 -24.77 16.52
CA TYR A 365 -14.07 -23.31 16.38
C TYR A 365 -15.42 -22.68 16.05
N ASN A 366 -15.53 -21.36 16.27
CA ASN A 366 -16.70 -20.61 15.88
C ASN A 366 -16.61 -20.21 14.41
N ALA A 367 -17.70 -20.42 13.66
CA ALA A 367 -17.87 -19.95 12.29
C ALA A 367 -19.28 -19.37 12.10
N THR A 368 -19.41 -18.42 11.20
CA THR A 368 -20.70 -17.82 10.86
C THR A 368 -21.50 -18.81 10.01
N ASP A 369 -22.76 -19.01 10.35
CA ASP A 369 -23.69 -19.82 9.58
C ASP A 369 -24.34 -19.01 8.43
N THR A 370 -25.24 -19.63 7.68
CA THR A 370 -25.96 -18.99 6.57
C THR A 370 -26.91 -17.87 7.01
N LEU A 371 -27.17 -17.74 8.30
CA LEU A 371 -28.00 -16.70 8.90
C LEU A 371 -27.20 -15.56 9.53
N GLY A 372 -25.85 -15.59 9.35
CA GLY A 372 -24.96 -14.58 9.93
C GLY A 372 -24.68 -14.77 11.42
N VAL A 373 -25.05 -15.92 12.02
CA VAL A 373 -24.86 -16.19 13.45
C VAL A 373 -23.60 -17.02 13.67
N LEU A 374 -22.76 -16.65 14.66
CA LEU A 374 -21.60 -17.43 15.07
C LEU A 374 -22.06 -18.72 15.73
N THR A 375 -21.75 -19.85 15.11
CA THR A 375 -22.04 -21.19 15.58
C THR A 375 -20.78 -22.03 15.71
N GLN A 376 -20.78 -22.97 16.63
CA GLN A 376 -19.65 -23.87 16.82
C GLN A 376 -19.60 -24.92 15.71
N ARG A 377 -18.41 -25.07 15.08
CA ARG A 377 -18.14 -26.07 14.04
C ARG A 377 -17.02 -27.02 14.46
N PHE A 378 -17.06 -28.21 13.89
CA PHE A 378 -16.09 -29.28 14.11
C PHE A 378 -15.54 -29.72 12.75
N ASP A 379 -14.24 -29.58 12.56
CA ASP A 379 -13.57 -30.03 11.34
C ASP A 379 -12.41 -30.98 11.67
N THR A 380 -12.32 -32.07 10.95
CA THR A 380 -11.16 -32.96 11.02
C THR A 380 -10.10 -32.46 10.07
N MET A 381 -8.97 -32.05 10.63
CA MET A 381 -7.86 -31.44 9.91
C MET A 381 -6.72 -32.45 9.70
N HIS A 382 -6.16 -32.43 8.48
CA HIS A 382 -4.91 -33.11 8.13
C HIS A 382 -3.93 -32.09 7.60
N VAL A 383 -2.98 -31.69 8.43
CA VAL A 383 -2.05 -30.60 8.09
C VAL A 383 -0.69 -31.16 7.70
N PHE A 384 -0.35 -31.02 6.43
CA PHE A 384 0.87 -31.57 5.84
C PHE A 384 2.03 -30.56 5.96
N SER A 385 3.20 -31.05 6.35
CA SER A 385 4.42 -30.26 6.35
C SER A 385 4.94 -30.03 4.92
N LYS A 386 5.33 -28.77 4.59
CA LYS A 386 6.03 -28.49 3.32
C LYS A 386 7.42 -29.11 3.24
N VAL A 387 8.01 -29.44 4.39
CA VAL A 387 9.31 -30.09 4.51
C VAL A 387 9.13 -31.41 5.26
N THR A 388 9.40 -32.52 4.61
CA THR A 388 9.27 -33.84 5.22
C THR A 388 10.37 -34.15 6.23
N TYR A 389 10.08 -35.02 7.20
CA TYR A 389 11.06 -35.48 8.18
C TYR A 389 12.28 -36.12 7.52
N GLU A 390 12.07 -36.95 6.50
CA GLU A 390 13.13 -37.57 5.73
C GLU A 390 14.09 -36.54 5.10
N LYS A 391 13.52 -35.47 4.51
CA LYS A 391 14.32 -34.36 3.92
C LYS A 391 15.14 -33.63 4.97
N ILE A 392 14.60 -33.48 6.19
CA ILE A 392 15.36 -32.86 7.29
C ILE A 392 16.48 -33.78 7.74
N GLN A 393 16.24 -35.10 7.87
CA GLN A 393 17.27 -36.07 8.24
C GLN A 393 18.39 -36.13 7.20
N LYS A 394 18.03 -36.14 5.92
CA LYS A 394 19.02 -36.07 4.83
C LYS A 394 19.88 -34.82 4.92
N ARG A 395 19.25 -33.64 5.10
CA ARG A 395 19.99 -32.38 5.27
C ARG A 395 20.93 -32.40 6.47
N LYS A 396 20.49 -32.96 7.61
CA LYS A 396 21.35 -33.13 8.78
C LYS A 396 22.53 -34.08 8.50
N ALA A 397 22.30 -35.14 7.74
CA ALA A 397 23.36 -36.05 7.35
C ALA A 397 24.36 -35.38 6.39
N ASP A 398 23.89 -34.62 5.42
CA ASP A 398 24.72 -33.86 4.49
C ASP A 398 25.56 -32.79 5.24
N GLU A 399 24.95 -32.06 6.20
CA GLU A 399 25.64 -31.09 7.06
C GLU A 399 26.72 -31.76 7.94
N TYR A 400 26.42 -32.95 8.49
CA TYR A 400 27.42 -33.71 9.26
C TYR A 400 28.59 -34.18 8.38
N GLU A 401 28.31 -34.64 7.17
CA GLU A 401 29.36 -35.01 6.21
C GLU A 401 30.25 -33.84 5.78
N GLU A 402 29.69 -32.63 5.62
CA GLU A 402 30.47 -31.42 5.37
C GLU A 402 31.37 -31.07 6.57
N TYR A 403 30.79 -31.06 7.78
CA TYR A 403 31.51 -30.84 9.03
C TYR A 403 32.67 -31.83 9.20
N ARG A 404 32.42 -33.12 8.96
CA ARG A 404 33.41 -34.18 9.00
C ARG A 404 34.58 -33.91 8.04
N LYS A 405 34.27 -33.51 6.82
CA LYS A 405 35.30 -33.19 5.79
C LYS A 405 36.15 -31.99 6.20
N GLU A 406 35.52 -30.94 6.71
CA GLU A 406 36.22 -29.75 7.20
C GLU A 406 37.12 -30.06 8.39
N TYR A 407 36.59 -30.77 9.39
CA TYR A 407 37.34 -31.19 10.56
C TYR A 407 38.59 -32.02 10.20
N ILE A 408 38.44 -33.03 9.34
CA ILE A 408 39.54 -33.87 8.87
C ILE A 408 40.58 -33.02 8.13
N LYS A 409 40.17 -32.07 7.34
CA LYS A 409 41.06 -31.13 6.62
C LYS A 409 41.87 -30.26 7.57
N GLU A 410 41.21 -29.68 8.59
CA GLU A 410 41.89 -28.86 9.61
C GLU A 410 42.83 -29.69 10.48
N TYR A 411 42.39 -30.86 10.96
CA TYR A 411 43.23 -31.80 11.71
C TYR A 411 44.50 -32.15 10.98
N LYS A 412 44.40 -32.50 9.68
CA LYS A 412 45.57 -32.78 8.84
C LYS A 412 46.48 -31.57 8.63
N LYS A 413 45.92 -30.38 8.58
CA LYS A 413 46.69 -29.11 8.48
C LYS A 413 47.45 -28.82 9.77
N GLU A 414 46.82 -28.98 10.90
CA GLU A 414 47.46 -28.79 12.22
C GLU A 414 48.56 -29.84 12.49
N LYS A 415 48.28 -31.11 12.16
CA LYS A 415 49.27 -32.20 12.28
C LYS A 415 50.47 -31.94 11.43
N ARG A 416 50.30 -31.45 10.19
CA ARG A 416 51.42 -31.03 9.33
C ARG A 416 52.17 -29.82 9.86
N LYS A 417 51.52 -28.91 10.54
CA LYS A 417 52.14 -27.73 11.14
C LYS A 417 52.99 -28.14 12.34
N LYS A 418 52.44 -28.97 13.26
CA LYS A 418 53.19 -29.54 14.37
C LYS A 418 54.41 -30.35 13.93
N GLN A 419 54.29 -31.23 12.90
CA GLN A 419 55.44 -31.97 12.35
C GLN A 419 56.51 -31.04 11.79
N ARG A 420 56.15 -29.93 11.14
CA ARG A 420 57.12 -28.96 10.63
C ARG A 420 57.78 -28.17 11.73
N GLU A 421 57.13 -27.96 12.86
CA GLU A 421 57.70 -27.34 14.05
C GLU A 421 58.66 -28.31 14.77
N GLU A 422 58.26 -29.57 14.92
CA GLU A 422 59.10 -30.64 15.49
C GLU A 422 60.33 -30.88 14.60
N ASP A 423 60.20 -30.99 13.28
CA ASP A 423 61.29 -31.13 12.32
C ASP A 423 62.27 -29.92 12.32
N LYS A 424 61.78 -28.71 12.70
CA LYS A 424 62.61 -27.51 12.88
C LYS A 424 63.39 -27.53 14.20
N ASP A 425 62.73 -28.01 15.28
CA ASP A 425 63.37 -28.10 16.60
C ASP A 425 64.38 -29.25 16.65
N GLU A 426 64.15 -30.40 15.93
CA GLU A 426 65.14 -31.45 15.75
C GLU A 426 66.36 -30.93 14.96
N LYS A 427 66.16 -30.19 13.85
CA LYS A 427 67.24 -29.58 13.09
C LYS A 427 68.05 -28.56 13.87
N LYS A 428 67.43 -27.77 14.78
CA LYS A 428 68.17 -26.88 15.65
C LYS A 428 69.00 -27.60 16.69
N LYS A 429 68.51 -28.75 17.21
CA LYS A 429 69.27 -29.61 18.11
C LYS A 429 70.47 -30.28 17.40
N ASP A 430 70.26 -30.77 16.19
CA ASP A 430 71.37 -31.34 15.38
C ASP A 430 72.39 -30.24 15.02
N GLU A 431 72.00 -28.98 14.79
CA GLU A 431 72.92 -27.85 14.54
C GLU A 431 73.64 -27.38 15.81
N GLU A 432 73.07 -27.54 17.00
CA GLU A 432 73.73 -27.27 18.31
C GLU A 432 74.69 -28.40 18.71
N GLU A 433 74.39 -29.70 18.43
CA GLU A 433 75.34 -30.83 18.67
C GLU A 433 76.55 -30.81 17.69
N ASP A 434 76.31 -30.35 16.43
CA ASP A 434 77.44 -30.19 15.47
C ASP A 434 78.31 -28.97 15.77
N SER A 435 77.87 -27.98 16.55
CA SER A 435 78.68 -26.86 16.95
C SER A 435 79.55 -27.13 18.20
N GLU A 436 79.19 -28.11 19.08
CA GLU A 436 80.04 -28.53 20.21
C GLU A 436 81.18 -29.54 19.85
N LEU A 437 81.11 -30.12 18.64
CA LEU A 437 82.14 -31.09 18.16
C LEU A 437 83.22 -30.52 17.26
N SER A 438 83.30 -29.20 17.08
CA SER A 438 84.27 -28.55 16.19
C SER A 438 85.43 -27.82 16.85
N GLU A 439 85.74 -28.07 18.13
CA GLU A 439 86.95 -27.61 18.77
C GLU A 439 87.80 -28.80 19.30
N SER A 440 88.40 -29.57 18.39
CA SER A 440 89.76 -30.16 18.60
C SER A 440 90.28 -30.95 17.39
N SER A 441 91.49 -30.53 17.03
CA SER A 441 92.54 -31.24 16.25
C SER A 441 92.55 -31.18 14.73
N GLU A 442 93.46 -30.33 14.34
CA GLU A 442 94.23 -30.45 13.01
C GLU A 442 94.90 -31.81 12.83
N SER A 443 94.88 -32.32 11.66
CA SER A 443 96.00 -32.72 10.80
C SER A 443 95.79 -33.96 9.94
N SER A 444 96.22 -33.77 8.70
CA SER A 444 96.81 -34.68 7.75
C SER A 444 95.99 -35.70 6.95
N GLU A 445 95.88 -35.34 5.70
CA GLU A 445 96.27 -36.03 4.46
C GLU A 445 95.68 -37.40 4.09
N THR A 446 95.17 -37.37 2.87
CA THR A 446 95.31 -38.29 1.72
C THR A 446 94.44 -39.54 1.60
N SER A 447 93.82 -39.49 0.44
CA SER A 447 93.67 -40.55 -0.62
C SER A 447 92.51 -41.54 -0.49
N ASP A 448 91.77 -41.47 -1.60
CA ASP A 448 91.33 -42.53 -2.50
C ASP A 448 90.24 -43.55 -2.06
N ILE A 449 89.14 -43.45 -2.88
CA ILE A 449 88.42 -44.54 -3.57
C ILE A 449 87.63 -45.53 -2.70
N SER A 450 86.28 -45.47 -2.80
CA SER A 450 85.40 -46.42 -3.48
C SER A 450 84.03 -46.43 -2.83
N ASP A 451 83.03 -46.24 -3.67
CA ASP A 451 81.72 -46.90 -3.81
C ASP A 451 81.36 -47.86 -2.66
N ASP A 452 80.39 -47.55 -1.88
CA ASP A 452 79.31 -48.52 -1.58
C ASP A 452 78.05 -47.91 -1.02
N SER A 453 76.92 -48.35 -1.51
CA SER A 453 75.55 -48.09 -1.24
C SER A 453 75.19 -48.23 0.24
N LYS A 454 74.73 -47.11 0.88
CA LYS A 454 73.92 -47.15 2.09
C LYS A 454 72.46 -46.77 1.80
N SER A 455 71.68 -47.84 1.59
CA SER A 455 70.19 -47.78 1.61
C SER A 455 69.65 -47.11 2.88
N LYS A 456 69.26 -45.85 2.80
CA LYS A 456 68.37 -45.23 3.82
C LYS A 456 67.08 -45.96 3.78
N LYS A 457 66.75 -46.79 4.77
CA LYS A 457 65.42 -47.29 5.10
C LYS A 457 64.57 -46.09 5.45
N LYS A 458 63.83 -45.54 4.45
CA LYS A 458 62.65 -44.69 4.72
C LYS A 458 61.62 -45.53 5.45
N LYS A 459 61.50 -45.36 6.74
CA LYS A 459 60.28 -45.78 7.46
C LYS A 459 59.11 -45.17 6.75
N LYS A 460 58.34 -45.97 6.00
CA LYS A 460 57.03 -45.58 5.48
C LYS A 460 56.15 -45.33 6.71
N LYS A 461 56.01 -44.06 7.16
CA LYS A 461 54.94 -43.67 8.06
C LYS A 461 53.61 -44.03 7.39
N LYS A 462 52.87 -44.96 7.96
CA LYS A 462 51.53 -45.35 7.52
C LYS A 462 50.70 -44.06 7.42
N LYS A 463 50.22 -43.71 6.25
CA LYS A 463 49.29 -42.61 6.09
C LYS A 463 48.03 -43.02 6.79
N GLU A 464 47.67 -42.34 7.88
CA GLU A 464 46.41 -42.46 8.59
C GLU A 464 45.28 -42.24 7.54
N SER A 465 44.41 -43.22 7.43
CA SER A 465 43.23 -43.08 6.55
C SER A 465 42.23 -42.07 7.15
N ASP A 466 41.41 -41.48 6.30
CA ASP A 466 40.38 -40.51 6.77
C ASP A 466 39.34 -41.19 7.69
N GLU A 467 39.30 -42.52 7.72
CA GLU A 467 38.46 -43.37 8.56
C GLU A 467 39.01 -43.54 9.98
N ASP A 468 40.32 -43.38 10.16
CA ASP A 468 41.01 -43.55 11.46
C ASP A 468 40.99 -42.27 12.31
N ILE A 469 40.47 -41.16 11.79
CA ILE A 469 40.39 -39.88 12.49
C ILE A 469 39.03 -39.80 13.23
N GLU A 470 39.07 -39.84 14.54
CA GLU A 470 37.89 -39.67 15.37
C GLU A 470 37.37 -38.22 15.28
N VAL A 471 36.15 -38.04 14.74
CA VAL A 471 35.55 -36.74 14.56
C VAL A 471 34.59 -36.52 15.74
N PRO A 472 34.72 -35.41 16.48
CA PRO A 472 33.82 -35.11 17.56
C PRO A 472 32.40 -34.87 17.03
N PRO A 473 31.35 -35.04 17.86
CA PRO A 473 29.99 -34.74 17.47
C PRO A 473 29.89 -33.29 16.99
N MET A 474 29.06 -33.05 15.96
CA MET A 474 28.83 -31.70 15.45
C MET A 474 28.29 -30.79 16.58
N PRO A 475 28.84 -29.60 16.76
CA PRO A 475 28.33 -28.67 17.78
C PRO A 475 26.85 -28.39 17.57
N GLU A 476 26.10 -28.31 18.67
CA GLU A 476 24.69 -27.95 18.63
C GLU A 476 24.52 -26.54 18.08
N LYS A 477 23.53 -26.37 17.17
CA LYS A 477 23.19 -25.05 16.64
C LYS A 477 22.55 -24.20 17.75
N PHE A 478 23.11 -23.05 17.97
CA PHE A 478 22.56 -22.08 18.92
C PHE A 478 21.20 -21.52 18.46
N LEU A 479 20.45 -20.99 19.41
CA LEU A 479 19.25 -20.22 19.14
C LEU A 479 19.63 -18.89 18.49
N GLU A 480 19.08 -18.60 17.32
CA GLU A 480 19.42 -17.39 16.58
C GLU A 480 18.51 -16.21 16.98
N ILE A 481 19.13 -15.03 17.11
CA ILE A 481 18.41 -13.77 17.29
C ILE A 481 18.08 -13.17 15.91
N LYS A 482 16.81 -12.85 15.68
CA LYS A 482 16.36 -12.28 14.38
C LYS A 482 16.84 -10.85 14.19
N SER A 483 16.70 -10.03 15.21
CA SER A 483 17.08 -8.62 15.15
C SER A 483 17.26 -7.99 16.51
N ILE A 484 18.14 -7.01 16.57
CA ILE A 484 18.33 -6.13 17.71
C ILE A 484 18.63 -4.72 17.20
N LYS A 485 17.95 -3.71 17.74
CA LYS A 485 18.28 -2.31 17.46
C LYS A 485 19.41 -1.86 18.38
N THR A 486 20.47 -1.35 17.79
CA THR A 486 21.64 -0.81 18.51
C THR A 486 21.65 0.72 18.57
N SER A 487 20.72 1.38 17.88
CA SER A 487 20.48 2.83 17.97
C SER A 487 19.04 3.06 18.42
N LEU A 488 18.86 3.65 19.60
CA LEU A 488 17.57 3.87 20.23
C LEU A 488 17.22 5.35 20.28
N ASN A 489 15.93 5.63 20.19
CA ASN A 489 15.42 6.90 20.68
C ASN A 489 15.25 6.82 22.20
N PRO A 490 15.29 7.95 22.95
CA PRO A 490 15.22 7.94 24.42
C PRO A 490 13.94 7.30 24.99
N ASP A 491 12.85 7.27 24.23
CA ASP A 491 11.56 6.67 24.61
C ASP A 491 11.41 5.20 24.19
N GLN A 492 12.46 4.58 23.63
CA GLN A 492 12.42 3.21 23.13
C GLN A 492 13.19 2.27 24.05
N ASN A 493 12.82 1.00 24.03
CA ASN A 493 13.50 -0.08 24.72
C ASN A 493 14.05 -1.10 23.72
N VAL A 494 15.03 -1.91 24.14
CA VAL A 494 15.58 -2.97 23.30
C VAL A 494 14.62 -4.15 23.26
N GLU A 495 14.30 -4.63 22.05
CA GLU A 495 13.58 -5.88 21.83
C GLU A 495 14.54 -6.96 21.32
N LEU A 496 14.51 -8.12 22.00
CA LEU A 496 15.23 -9.33 21.63
C LEU A 496 14.22 -10.30 21.04
N SER A 497 14.23 -10.49 19.73
CA SER A 497 13.34 -11.40 19.02
C SER A 497 14.09 -12.61 18.47
N PHE A 498 13.56 -13.80 18.67
CA PHE A 498 14.17 -15.08 18.28
C PHE A 498 13.33 -15.80 17.23
N GLU A 499 13.92 -16.82 16.59
CA GLU A 499 13.24 -17.60 15.56
C GLU A 499 12.13 -18.49 16.10
N VAL A 500 12.31 -18.99 17.33
CA VAL A 500 11.40 -19.93 17.98
C VAL A 500 10.98 -19.41 19.35
N PRO A 501 9.88 -19.90 19.93
CA PRO A 501 9.43 -19.49 21.26
C PRO A 501 10.47 -19.71 22.35
N ILE A 502 10.51 -18.78 23.30
CA ILE A 502 11.37 -18.82 24.46
C ILE A 502 10.68 -19.60 25.56
N ASP A 503 11.36 -20.63 26.09
CA ASP A 503 10.91 -21.34 27.28
C ASP A 503 11.35 -20.63 28.56
N THR A 504 12.65 -20.41 28.72
CA THR A 504 13.23 -19.84 29.94
C THR A 504 14.27 -18.78 29.60
N PHE A 505 14.41 -17.77 30.47
CA PHE A 505 15.48 -16.80 30.40
C PHE A 505 16.00 -16.49 31.81
N TYR A 506 17.32 -16.26 31.95
CA TYR A 506 18.01 -16.03 33.21
C TYR A 506 18.55 -14.61 33.28
N ARG A 507 17.90 -13.75 34.10
CA ARG A 507 18.29 -12.34 34.24
C ARG A 507 19.74 -12.18 34.75
N SER A 508 20.21 -13.07 35.63
CA SER A 508 21.56 -13.03 36.17
C SER A 508 22.67 -13.22 35.14
N MET A 509 22.35 -13.69 33.95
CA MET A 509 23.28 -13.89 32.83
C MET A 509 23.28 -12.70 31.86
N PHE A 510 22.61 -11.59 32.19
CA PHE A 510 22.65 -10.34 31.46
C PHE A 510 23.38 -9.30 32.26
N HIS A 511 24.31 -8.58 31.64
CA HIS A 511 25.09 -7.50 32.19
C HIS A 511 24.84 -6.24 31.37
N PHE A 512 24.54 -5.16 32.04
CA PHE A 512 24.21 -3.89 31.40
C PHE A 512 25.02 -2.77 32.05
N SER A 513 25.83 -2.09 31.24
CA SER A 513 26.74 -1.05 31.73
C SER A 513 26.66 0.19 30.86
N GLU A 514 26.72 1.34 31.50
CA GLU A 514 26.94 2.63 30.83
C GLU A 514 28.45 2.80 30.53
N ILE A 515 28.76 3.36 29.38
CA ILE A 515 30.14 3.61 28.93
C ILE A 515 30.43 5.10 29.12
N ILE A 516 31.26 5.42 30.14
CA ILE A 516 31.69 6.78 30.48
C ILE A 516 33.21 6.84 30.32
N ASP A 517 33.72 7.62 29.34
CA ASP A 517 35.16 7.80 29.10
C ASP A 517 35.96 6.48 29.09
N SER A 518 35.42 5.44 28.46
CA SER A 518 35.97 4.08 28.40
C SER A 518 35.86 3.23 29.67
N LEU A 519 35.32 3.76 30.75
CA LEU A 519 34.94 3.01 31.94
C LEU A 519 33.52 2.48 31.82
N LYS A 520 33.25 1.37 32.48
CA LYS A 520 31.94 0.74 32.49
C LYS A 520 31.37 0.78 33.89
N GLU A 521 30.19 1.37 34.00
CA GLU A 521 29.42 1.45 35.22
C GLU A 521 28.15 0.62 35.07
N GLU A 522 27.94 -0.36 35.94
CA GLU A 522 26.73 -1.18 35.94
C GLU A 522 25.48 -0.34 36.21
N ARG A 523 24.42 -0.59 35.40
CA ARG A 523 23.13 0.06 35.52
C ARG A 523 22.00 -0.96 35.72
N PRO A 524 20.97 -0.61 36.47
CA PRO A 524 19.83 -1.49 36.69
C PRO A 524 19.01 -1.65 35.42
N PHE A 525 18.42 -2.83 35.22
CA PHE A 525 17.53 -3.14 34.10
C PHE A 525 16.44 -4.13 34.50
N VAL A 526 15.41 -4.20 33.69
CA VAL A 526 14.32 -5.17 33.80
C VAL A 526 14.12 -5.88 32.46
N LEU A 527 14.05 -7.21 32.50
CA LEU A 527 13.78 -8.04 31.33
C LEU A 527 12.41 -8.70 31.47
N ARG A 528 11.51 -8.51 30.48
CA ARG A 528 10.15 -9.05 30.51
C ARG A 528 9.75 -9.64 29.16
N ARG A 529 8.87 -10.61 29.15
CA ARG A 529 8.18 -11.07 27.93
C ARG A 529 7.30 -9.96 27.38
N ILE A 530 7.24 -9.87 26.06
CA ILE A 530 6.32 -8.96 25.40
C ILE A 530 4.95 -9.63 25.36
N PRO A 531 3.89 -9.00 25.90
CA PRO A 531 2.55 -9.55 25.82
C PRO A 531 2.16 -9.87 24.36
N GLY A 532 1.57 -11.04 24.14
CA GLY A 532 1.17 -11.51 22.81
C GLY A 532 2.30 -12.00 21.90
N LYS A 533 3.58 -11.99 22.33
CA LYS A 533 4.71 -12.55 21.56
C LYS A 533 5.40 -13.65 22.37
N VAL A 534 5.42 -14.85 21.84
CA VAL A 534 6.01 -16.03 22.49
C VAL A 534 7.53 -16.11 22.34
N ASN A 535 8.08 -15.41 21.37
CA ASN A 535 9.50 -15.48 20.96
C ASN A 535 10.26 -14.17 21.16
N ALA A 536 9.75 -13.24 22.00
CA ALA A 536 10.38 -11.95 22.18
C ALA A 536 10.41 -11.50 23.65
N LEU A 537 11.51 -10.85 24.01
CA LEU A 537 11.72 -10.19 25.30
C LEU A 537 11.95 -8.70 25.08
N ARG A 538 11.51 -7.89 26.03
CA ARG A 538 11.81 -6.46 26.07
C ARG A 538 12.73 -6.17 27.24
N PHE A 539 13.83 -5.50 26.94
CA PHE A 539 14.84 -5.05 27.88
C PHE A 539 14.57 -3.58 28.19
N TYR A 540 14.19 -3.31 29.42
CA TYR A 540 13.89 -1.98 29.94
C TYR A 540 15.09 -1.48 30.76
N ALA A 541 15.52 -0.27 30.51
CA ALA A 541 16.54 0.43 31.28
C ALA A 541 16.22 1.93 31.28
N GLU A 542 16.93 2.68 32.10
CA GLU A 542 16.96 4.13 32.08
C GLU A 542 17.94 4.57 30.98
N TRP A 543 17.38 5.05 29.85
CA TRP A 543 18.13 5.42 28.66
C TRP A 543 18.44 6.91 28.68
N THR A 544 19.67 7.31 29.06
CA THR A 544 20.11 8.71 29.05
C THR A 544 20.40 9.12 27.60
N PRO A 545 19.81 10.23 27.09
CA PRO A 545 20.07 10.71 25.72
C PRO A 545 21.57 11.03 25.52
N GLY A 546 22.08 10.67 24.34
CA GLY A 546 23.48 10.91 23.95
C GLY A 546 24.48 9.90 24.51
N THR A 547 24.03 8.93 25.32
CA THR A 547 24.89 7.98 26.03
C THR A 547 25.00 6.66 25.28
N LYS A 548 26.12 5.97 25.48
CA LYS A 548 26.36 4.61 24.98
C LYS A 548 26.34 3.61 26.11
N TYR A 549 25.71 2.48 25.86
CA TYR A 549 25.61 1.37 26.81
C TYR A 549 26.18 0.09 26.19
N GLU A 550 26.73 -0.78 27.03
CA GLU A 550 27.06 -2.13 26.62
C GLU A 550 26.05 -3.10 27.22
N LEU A 551 25.44 -3.89 26.36
CA LEU A 551 24.58 -5.02 26.71
C LEU A 551 25.35 -6.31 26.41
N LEU A 552 25.70 -7.05 27.45
CA LEU A 552 26.32 -8.36 27.38
C LEU A 552 25.30 -9.41 27.85
N ALA A 553 25.20 -10.51 27.16
CA ALA A 553 24.46 -11.67 27.60
C ALA A 553 25.34 -12.91 27.41
N ASP A 554 25.41 -13.73 28.45
CA ASP A 554 26.22 -14.95 28.43
C ASP A 554 25.55 -16.07 27.65
N THR A 555 26.35 -17.04 27.21
CA THR A 555 25.84 -18.24 26.52
C THR A 555 24.89 -19.01 27.44
N GLY A 556 23.70 -19.30 26.92
CA GLY A 556 22.62 -19.97 27.65
C GLY A 556 21.71 -19.05 28.46
N ALA A 557 21.89 -17.73 28.37
CA ALA A 557 21.02 -16.74 29.05
C ALA A 557 19.54 -16.88 28.60
N ILE A 558 19.27 -17.44 27.42
CA ILE A 558 17.93 -17.74 26.91
C ILE A 558 17.92 -19.17 26.38
N VAL A 559 16.86 -19.90 26.68
CA VAL A 559 16.62 -21.27 26.24
C VAL A 559 15.25 -21.32 25.54
N SER A 560 15.21 -21.94 24.37
CA SER A 560 13.97 -22.13 23.62
C SER A 560 13.17 -23.33 24.12
N ILE A 561 11.91 -23.46 23.69
CA ILE A 561 11.04 -24.64 23.94
C ILE A 561 11.63 -25.95 23.40
N TYR A 562 12.64 -25.90 22.54
CA TYR A 562 13.37 -27.04 21.96
C TYR A 562 14.73 -27.26 22.62
N ASN A 563 14.96 -26.72 23.82
CA ASN A 563 16.21 -26.76 24.57
C ASN A 563 17.43 -26.17 23.83
N LYS A 564 17.23 -25.44 22.73
CA LYS A 564 18.32 -24.71 22.09
C LYS A 564 18.71 -23.53 22.95
N ARG A 565 20.00 -23.46 23.28
CA ARG A 565 20.60 -22.36 24.06
C ARG A 565 21.01 -21.24 23.13
N TRP A 566 20.86 -20.02 23.57
CA TRP A 566 21.40 -18.85 22.87
C TRP A 566 22.90 -18.71 23.17
N ASP A 567 23.69 -18.36 22.13
CA ASP A 567 25.14 -18.15 22.28
C ASP A 567 25.50 -16.88 23.07
N GLY A 568 24.48 -16.09 23.40
CA GLY A 568 24.68 -14.80 24.04
C GLY A 568 25.04 -13.71 23.03
N MET A 569 25.41 -12.55 23.54
CA MET A 569 25.85 -11.44 22.70
C MET A 569 26.61 -10.40 23.50
N LYS A 570 27.42 -9.64 22.76
CA LYS A 570 27.98 -8.36 23.25
C LYS A 570 27.66 -7.28 22.22
N LYS A 571 26.83 -6.29 22.60
CA LYS A 571 26.42 -5.19 21.73
C LYS A 571 26.54 -3.85 22.42
N THR A 572 27.05 -2.86 21.69
CA THR A 572 26.97 -1.46 22.10
C THR A 572 25.67 -0.85 21.60
N ILE A 573 24.91 -0.26 22.52
CA ILE A 573 23.65 0.41 22.25
C ILE A 573 23.89 1.91 22.41
N ALA A 574 23.62 2.68 21.37
CA ALA A 574 23.74 4.13 21.41
C ALA A 574 22.34 4.76 21.51
N VAL A 575 22.13 5.57 22.54
CA VAL A 575 20.92 6.39 22.66
C VAL A 575 21.16 7.72 21.95
N LYS A 576 20.27 8.09 21.07
CA LYS A 576 20.37 9.35 20.31
C LYS A 576 20.32 10.55 21.26
N SER A 577 21.03 11.63 20.89
CA SER A 577 20.97 12.89 21.62
C SER A 577 19.60 13.55 21.48
N LEU A 578 19.20 14.37 22.43
CA LEU A 578 18.02 15.23 22.31
C LEU A 578 18.14 16.19 21.13
N ASP A 579 19.35 16.55 20.75
CA ASP A 579 19.64 17.42 19.61
C ASP A 579 19.25 16.81 18.25
N ASP A 580 19.07 15.49 18.21
CA ASP A 580 18.65 14.78 16.99
C ASP A 580 17.14 14.87 16.74
N PHE A 581 16.38 15.41 17.68
CA PHE A 581 14.92 15.36 17.67
C PHE A 581 14.27 16.75 17.62
N SER A 582 13.00 16.72 17.25
CA SER A 582 12.08 17.84 17.42
C SER A 582 10.91 17.43 18.33
N THR A 583 10.24 18.46 18.85
CA THR A 583 9.00 18.31 19.63
C THR A 583 7.87 19.04 18.93
N LEU A 584 6.68 18.45 18.91
CA LEU A 584 5.49 19.04 18.37
C LEU A 584 4.42 19.12 19.45
N PHE A 585 3.99 20.32 19.79
CA PHE A 585 2.88 20.63 20.68
C PHE A 585 1.64 20.97 19.85
N VAL A 586 0.60 20.15 19.98
CA VAL A 586 -0.66 20.37 19.27
C VAL A 586 -1.73 20.84 20.24
N SER A 587 -2.26 22.04 20.03
CA SER A 587 -3.40 22.60 20.75
C SER A 587 -4.65 22.44 19.91
N LEU A 588 -5.62 21.66 20.40
CA LEU A 588 -6.86 21.31 19.71
C LEU A 588 -8.01 22.17 20.24
N GLN A 589 -8.85 22.63 19.32
CA GLN A 589 -10.09 23.34 19.63
C GLN A 589 -11.29 22.51 19.19
N ASN A 590 -12.41 22.64 19.89
CA ASN A 590 -13.65 21.91 19.58
C ASN A 590 -13.47 20.38 19.51
N THR A 591 -12.63 19.84 20.38
CA THR A 591 -12.40 18.39 20.49
C THR A 591 -12.64 17.91 21.92
N ASP A 592 -13.02 16.66 22.07
CA ASP A 592 -13.20 16.00 23.35
C ASP A 592 -12.01 15.07 23.70
N THR A 593 -12.08 14.45 24.87
CA THR A 593 -11.01 13.58 25.38
C THR A 593 -10.97 12.19 24.73
N THR A 594 -11.95 11.83 23.91
CA THR A 594 -11.97 10.58 23.17
C THR A 594 -11.09 10.66 21.93
N ALA A 595 -10.70 11.88 21.51
CA ALA A 595 -9.88 12.08 20.32
C ALA A 595 -8.48 11.48 20.47
N ILE A 596 -8.06 10.75 19.43
CA ILE A 596 -6.70 10.25 19.25
C ILE A 596 -6.09 10.98 18.05
N VAL A 597 -4.95 11.64 18.27
CA VAL A 597 -4.19 12.30 17.21
C VAL A 597 -3.06 11.41 16.76
N GLN A 598 -2.96 11.25 15.45
CA GLN A 598 -1.95 10.43 14.77
C GLN A 598 -1.07 11.30 13.89
N LEU A 599 0.24 11.17 14.04
CA LEU A 599 1.21 11.70 13.10
C LEU A 599 1.47 10.68 11.99
N LEU A 600 1.44 11.13 10.76
CA LEU A 600 1.54 10.33 9.57
C LEU A 600 2.80 10.70 8.78
N ASN A 601 3.36 9.73 8.07
CA ASN A 601 4.43 9.96 7.10
C ASN A 601 3.87 10.31 5.70
N ASN A 602 4.76 10.50 4.71
CA ASN A 602 4.40 10.80 3.32
C ASN A 602 3.57 9.69 2.61
N SER A 603 3.45 8.51 3.22
CA SER A 603 2.66 7.38 2.70
C SER A 603 1.37 7.17 3.48
N ASP A 604 0.92 8.17 4.23
CA ASP A 604 -0.30 8.13 5.06
C ASP A 604 -0.28 7.01 6.13
N LYS A 605 0.93 6.62 6.59
CA LYS A 605 1.09 5.61 7.64
C LYS A 605 1.38 6.27 8.96
N VAL A 606 0.75 5.77 10.01
CA VAL A 606 0.94 6.23 11.40
C VAL A 606 2.39 5.98 11.84
N VAL A 607 3.04 7.05 12.31
CA VAL A 607 4.38 7.04 12.88
C VAL A 607 4.32 7.09 14.39
N LYS A 608 3.44 7.93 14.92
CA LYS A 608 3.22 8.11 16.35
C LYS A 608 1.78 8.56 16.59
N GLU A 609 1.21 8.18 17.72
CA GLU A 609 -0.14 8.58 18.13
C GLU A 609 -0.18 8.93 19.60
N THR A 610 -1.16 9.74 19.96
CA THR A 610 -1.41 10.11 21.35
C THR A 610 -2.89 10.48 21.55
N ARG A 611 -3.44 10.13 22.70
CA ARG A 611 -4.79 10.54 23.10
C ARG A 611 -4.77 11.99 23.57
N VAL A 612 -5.77 12.75 23.21
CA VAL A 612 -5.93 14.15 23.63
C VAL A 612 -6.16 14.23 25.13
N LYS A 613 -5.38 15.10 25.80
CA LYS A 613 -5.53 15.41 27.23
C LYS A 613 -5.61 16.92 27.41
N ASN A 614 -6.68 17.40 28.02
CA ASN A 614 -6.92 18.84 28.25
C ASN A 614 -6.76 19.69 26.98
N GLY A 615 -7.28 19.21 25.84
CA GLY A 615 -7.21 19.89 24.54
C GLY A 615 -5.79 19.89 23.92
N LYS A 616 -4.86 19.04 24.40
CA LYS A 616 -3.49 18.97 23.89
C LYS A 616 -3.12 17.55 23.47
N ALA A 617 -2.27 17.47 22.45
CA ALA A 617 -1.67 16.25 21.95
C ALA A 617 -0.18 16.54 21.67
N ASP A 618 0.70 16.14 22.57
CA ASP A 618 2.13 16.45 22.53
C ASP A 618 2.92 15.24 22.01
N PHE A 619 3.85 15.50 21.11
CA PHE A 619 4.70 14.50 20.48
C PHE A 619 6.17 14.84 20.72
N TYR A 620 6.85 13.96 21.44
CA TYR A 620 8.26 14.10 21.79
C TYR A 620 9.11 13.15 20.91
N PHE A 621 10.40 13.46 20.79
CA PHE A 621 11.41 12.62 20.11
C PHE A 621 11.05 12.31 18.66
N LEU A 622 10.55 13.31 17.92
CA LEU A 622 10.25 13.18 16.49
C LEU A 622 11.54 13.35 15.69
N GLN A 623 11.77 12.45 14.73
CA GLN A 623 12.86 12.60 13.78
C GLN A 623 12.60 13.81 12.89
N PRO A 624 13.62 14.56 12.44
CA PRO A 624 13.45 15.60 11.42
C PRO A 624 12.80 15.04 10.16
N GLY A 625 11.82 15.76 9.65
CA GLY A 625 11.07 15.30 8.47
C GLY A 625 9.76 16.03 8.26
N THR A 626 9.04 15.62 7.24
CA THR A 626 7.69 16.11 6.94
C THR A 626 6.67 15.14 7.49
N TYR A 627 5.75 15.66 8.29
CA TYR A 627 4.66 14.91 8.90
C TYR A 627 3.32 15.49 8.48
N TYR A 628 2.28 14.67 8.59
CA TYR A 628 0.88 15.05 8.46
C TYR A 628 0.15 14.64 9.72
N MET A 629 -1.01 15.23 9.99
CA MET A 629 -1.81 14.86 11.15
C MET A 629 -3.20 14.39 10.73
N ARG A 630 -3.65 13.35 11.40
CA ARG A 630 -5.00 12.83 11.39
C ARG A 630 -5.48 12.67 12.83
N MET A 631 -6.75 12.85 13.08
CA MET A 631 -7.37 12.46 14.34
C MET A 631 -8.67 11.71 14.08
N PHE A 632 -9.08 10.89 15.02
CA PHE A 632 -10.40 10.29 15.07
C PHE A 632 -10.92 10.27 16.50
N TYR A 633 -12.24 10.17 16.65
CA TYR A 633 -12.88 10.04 17.93
C TYR A 633 -13.08 8.57 18.27
N ASP A 634 -12.29 8.06 19.20
CA ASP A 634 -12.38 6.71 19.77
C ASP A 634 -13.58 6.63 20.73
N ARG A 635 -14.75 6.36 20.19
CA ARG A 635 -16.03 6.39 20.92
C ARG A 635 -16.23 5.16 21.82
N ASN A 636 -15.72 4.01 21.41
CA ASN A 636 -15.79 2.76 22.14
C ASN A 636 -14.64 2.58 23.15
N GLY A 637 -13.58 3.38 23.08
CA GLY A 637 -12.44 3.40 24.01
C GLY A 637 -11.43 2.29 23.77
N ASP A 638 -11.44 1.62 22.62
CA ASP A 638 -10.51 0.52 22.29
C ASP A 638 -9.15 0.98 21.76
N GLY A 639 -9.02 2.27 21.43
CA GLY A 639 -7.79 2.89 20.93
C GLY A 639 -7.55 2.67 19.45
N VAL A 640 -8.50 2.10 18.72
CA VAL A 640 -8.43 1.80 17.29
C VAL A 640 -9.66 2.37 16.61
N TRP A 641 -9.51 2.90 15.40
CA TRP A 641 -10.65 3.37 14.62
C TRP A 641 -11.63 2.23 14.32
N THR A 642 -12.91 2.45 14.60
CA THR A 642 -13.99 1.48 14.43
C THR A 642 -14.93 1.90 13.31
N THR A 643 -15.26 0.95 12.44
CA THR A 643 -16.19 1.14 11.33
C THR A 643 -17.65 1.20 11.81
N GLY A 644 -18.56 1.62 10.92
CA GLY A 644 -19.99 1.63 11.17
C GLY A 644 -20.67 0.28 10.88
N ASP A 645 -21.98 0.26 11.19
CA ASP A 645 -22.87 -0.87 10.96
C ASP A 645 -24.27 -0.32 10.61
N TYR A 646 -24.79 -0.73 9.45
CA TYR A 646 -26.08 -0.22 8.95
C TYR A 646 -27.27 -0.80 9.72
N ASP A 647 -27.21 -2.06 10.10
CA ASP A 647 -28.33 -2.73 10.76
C ASP A 647 -28.60 -2.12 12.16
N SER A 648 -27.54 -1.71 12.86
CA SER A 648 -27.63 -0.97 14.13
C SER A 648 -27.72 0.56 13.94
N GLN A 649 -27.77 1.06 12.71
CA GLN A 649 -27.74 2.50 12.38
C GLN A 649 -26.55 3.25 12.99
N THR A 650 -25.42 2.56 13.18
CA THR A 650 -24.22 3.13 13.78
C THR A 650 -23.28 3.64 12.68
N GLN A 651 -22.92 4.91 12.77
CA GLN A 651 -21.92 5.52 11.89
C GLN A 651 -20.49 5.08 12.28
N ALA A 652 -19.59 5.05 11.30
CA ALA A 652 -18.17 4.90 11.57
C ALA A 652 -17.64 6.05 12.44
N GLU A 653 -16.57 5.79 13.19
CA GLU A 653 -15.91 6.83 13.98
C GLU A 653 -15.41 7.97 13.11
N GLU A 654 -15.62 9.19 13.59
CA GLU A 654 -15.34 10.39 12.81
C GLU A 654 -13.85 10.68 12.70
N THR A 655 -13.39 10.81 11.47
CA THR A 655 -11.99 11.12 11.14
C THR A 655 -11.85 12.54 10.60
N PHE A 656 -10.73 13.19 10.94
CA PHE A 656 -10.35 14.53 10.48
C PHE A 656 -8.88 14.58 10.12
N TYR A 657 -8.52 15.41 9.14
CA TYR A 657 -7.14 15.67 8.75
C TYR A 657 -6.80 17.16 8.95
N TYR A 658 -5.58 17.39 9.43
CA TYR A 658 -4.99 18.72 9.37
C TYR A 658 -4.57 19.03 7.93
N PRO A 659 -5.04 20.13 7.32
CA PRO A 659 -4.83 20.37 5.88
C PRO A 659 -3.40 20.75 5.49
N GLY A 660 -2.52 21.02 6.47
CA GLY A 660 -1.14 21.41 6.27
C GLY A 660 -0.14 20.28 6.45
N ALA A 661 1.06 20.49 5.91
CA ALA A 661 2.22 19.64 6.20
C ALA A 661 3.08 20.28 7.30
N LEU A 662 3.58 19.48 8.22
CA LEU A 662 4.44 19.89 9.33
C LEU A 662 5.88 19.52 9.00
N ASN A 663 6.72 20.52 8.76
CA ASN A 663 8.14 20.33 8.49
C ASN A 663 8.91 20.55 9.78
N LEU A 664 9.39 19.47 10.37
CA LEU A 664 10.13 19.49 11.64
C LEU A 664 11.63 19.36 11.37
N ARG A 665 12.43 20.19 12.04
CA ARG A 665 13.90 20.13 12.03
C ARG A 665 14.41 19.80 13.41
N ALA A 666 15.59 19.21 13.47
CA ALA A 666 16.25 18.91 14.74
C ALA A 666 16.32 20.15 15.65
N GLN A 667 16.17 19.94 16.97
CA GLN A 667 16.16 20.99 18.01
C GLN A 667 14.97 21.97 17.92
N TRP A 668 13.97 21.72 17.04
CA TRP A 668 12.80 22.59 16.95
C TRP A 668 11.71 22.13 17.91
N GLU A 669 11.14 23.11 18.60
CA GLU A 669 9.86 23.01 19.28
C GLU A 669 8.82 23.77 18.46
N VAL A 670 7.86 23.01 17.93
CA VAL A 670 6.81 23.57 17.07
C VAL A 670 5.48 23.49 17.80
N THR A 671 4.77 24.60 17.84
CA THR A 671 3.39 24.65 18.37
C THR A 671 2.43 24.82 17.22
N GLN A 672 1.44 23.95 17.12
CA GLN A 672 0.38 23.97 16.14
C GLN A 672 -0.98 24.04 16.82
N THR A 673 -1.78 25.04 16.46
CA THR A 673 -3.20 25.09 16.81
C THR A 673 -4.03 24.49 15.69
N TRP A 674 -5.00 23.66 16.03
CA TRP A 674 -5.87 23.00 15.05
C TRP A 674 -7.32 22.96 15.56
N ASN A 675 -8.23 23.49 14.75
CA ASN A 675 -9.66 23.28 14.89
C ASN A 675 -10.13 22.38 13.71
N PRO A 676 -10.57 21.14 13.98
CA PRO A 676 -10.99 20.20 12.93
C PRO A 676 -12.19 20.68 12.12
N LEU A 677 -12.96 21.63 12.63
CA LEU A 677 -14.18 22.12 12.00
C LEU A 677 -13.98 23.34 11.09
N ASP A 678 -12.78 23.94 11.07
CA ASP A 678 -12.50 25.15 10.27
C ASP A 678 -12.49 24.90 8.76
N THR A 679 -12.20 23.66 8.36
CA THR A 679 -12.13 23.28 6.96
C THR A 679 -13.12 22.14 6.68
N PRO A 680 -13.91 22.21 5.60
CA PRO A 680 -14.78 21.11 5.20
C PRO A 680 -13.98 19.81 4.98
N ARG A 681 -14.53 18.66 5.37
CA ARG A 681 -13.83 17.35 5.35
C ARG A 681 -13.23 17.01 3.99
N TYR A 682 -13.93 17.31 2.90
CA TYR A 682 -13.43 17.04 1.53
C TYR A 682 -12.19 17.86 1.11
N LYS A 683 -11.81 18.89 1.91
CA LYS A 683 -10.61 19.71 1.72
C LYS A 683 -9.52 19.46 2.78
N GLN A 684 -9.77 18.61 3.75
CA GLN A 684 -8.85 18.43 4.88
C GLN A 684 -7.64 17.56 4.52
N LYS A 685 -7.84 16.46 3.78
CA LYS A 685 -6.73 15.57 3.45
C LYS A 685 -5.76 16.22 2.47
N PRO A 686 -4.46 16.37 2.84
CA PRO A 686 -3.47 16.98 1.95
C PRO A 686 -3.28 16.19 0.66
N ALA A 687 -3.33 16.87 -0.49
CA ALA A 687 -3.22 16.26 -1.81
C ALA A 687 -1.94 15.42 -2.00
N LYS A 688 -0.88 15.72 -1.25
CA LYS A 688 0.39 15.00 -1.33
C LYS A 688 0.29 13.56 -0.82
N ILE A 689 -0.50 13.32 0.24
CA ILE A 689 -0.73 11.99 0.83
C ILE A 689 -2.03 11.33 0.34
N THR A 690 -2.86 12.04 -0.42
CA THR A 690 -4.05 11.48 -1.07
C THR A 690 -3.61 10.51 -2.16
N LYS A 691 -4.09 9.27 -2.11
CA LYS A 691 -3.78 8.19 -3.06
C LYS A 691 -4.58 8.37 -4.36
N GLN A 692 -5.89 8.63 -4.21
CA GLN A 692 -6.77 8.91 -5.34
C GLN A 692 -6.42 10.28 -5.91
N LYS A 693 -5.86 10.31 -7.11
CA LYS A 693 -5.55 11.57 -7.78
C LYS A 693 -6.74 12.02 -8.63
N PRO A 694 -7.00 13.32 -8.70
CA PRO A 694 -7.97 13.86 -9.64
C PRO A 694 -7.63 13.43 -11.07
N ASP A 695 -8.65 13.10 -11.84
CA ASP A 695 -8.48 12.88 -13.28
C ASP A 695 -7.92 14.16 -13.92
N LYS A 696 -7.13 14.00 -14.96
CA LYS A 696 -6.65 15.16 -15.72
C LYS A 696 -7.84 15.80 -16.40
N GLU A 697 -8.03 17.09 -16.17
CA GLU A 697 -9.03 17.84 -16.90
C GLU A 697 -8.75 17.74 -18.40
N LYS A 698 -9.77 17.30 -19.12
CA LYS A 698 -9.71 17.23 -20.57
C LYS A 698 -9.85 18.66 -21.11
N THR A 699 -8.81 19.16 -21.70
CA THR A 699 -8.81 20.48 -22.35
C THR A 699 -8.54 20.37 -23.81
N ILE A 700 -9.11 21.30 -24.59
CA ILE A 700 -8.83 21.41 -26.03
C ILE A 700 -7.35 21.72 -26.21
N LYS A 701 -6.66 20.88 -27.00
CA LYS A 701 -5.22 21.05 -27.26
C LYS A 701 -5.00 22.07 -28.36
N ASN A 702 -4.35 23.19 -28.09
CA ASN A 702 -3.98 24.23 -29.06
C ASN A 702 -2.82 23.77 -30.00
N ARG A 703 -3.03 22.68 -30.72
CA ARG A 703 -2.04 22.05 -31.62
C ARG A 703 -1.62 22.96 -32.77
N ASN A 704 -2.55 23.80 -33.26
CA ASN A 704 -2.26 24.76 -34.33
C ASN A 704 -1.28 25.83 -33.86
N ALA A 705 -1.45 26.37 -32.66
CA ALA A 705 -0.53 27.30 -32.07
C ALA A 705 0.86 26.70 -31.80
N GLU A 706 0.89 25.46 -31.32
CA GLU A 706 2.15 24.71 -31.12
C GLU A 706 2.89 24.46 -32.44
N ARG A 707 2.16 24.15 -33.53
CA ARG A 707 2.70 23.93 -34.87
C ARG A 707 3.33 25.21 -35.42
N THR A 708 2.66 26.33 -35.26
CA THR A 708 3.15 27.64 -35.67
C THR A 708 4.46 28.00 -34.91
N ARG A 709 4.54 27.70 -33.61
CA ARG A 709 5.75 27.94 -32.79
C ARG A 709 6.91 27.02 -33.24
N LYS A 710 6.64 25.73 -33.54
CA LYS A 710 7.66 24.79 -34.02
C LYS A 710 8.14 25.10 -35.45
N GLY A 711 7.27 25.63 -36.32
CA GLY A 711 7.60 26.03 -37.67
C GLY A 711 8.42 27.34 -37.75
N GLY A 712 8.32 28.22 -36.74
CA GLY A 712 9.04 29.52 -36.66
C GLY A 712 10.40 29.44 -36.01
N SER A 713 10.81 28.33 -35.37
CA SER A 713 12.07 28.21 -34.63
C SER A 713 13.11 27.35 -35.34
N LYS A 714 13.69 27.86 -36.45
CA LYS A 714 15.10 27.62 -36.78
C LYS A 714 15.90 28.82 -36.33
N GLY A 715 16.05 29.02 -35.05
CA GLY A 715 16.84 30.09 -34.45
C GLY A 715 16.70 30.07 -32.94
N ASN A 716 17.65 29.43 -32.31
CA ASN A 716 18.14 29.52 -30.93
C ASN A 716 17.34 30.39 -29.96
N THR A 717 16.70 29.79 -28.94
CA THR A 717 16.93 30.12 -27.51
C THR A 717 15.95 29.36 -26.61
N ASN A 718 16.47 28.81 -25.52
CA ASN A 718 15.75 28.21 -24.39
C ASN A 718 14.79 29.20 -23.73
N SER A 719 13.52 28.87 -23.65
CA SER A 719 12.68 29.22 -22.50
C SER A 719 11.43 28.36 -22.48
N SER A 720 11.34 27.47 -21.48
CA SER A 720 10.14 26.73 -21.12
C SER A 720 9.11 27.73 -20.56
N MET A 721 8.05 27.99 -21.29
CA MET A 721 6.82 28.58 -20.76
C MET A 721 5.66 27.59 -20.91
N ASN A 722 5.23 27.08 -19.79
CA ASN A 722 3.95 26.40 -19.63
C ASN A 722 2.83 27.45 -19.72
N THR A 723 2.12 27.49 -20.83
CA THR A 723 0.87 28.23 -20.94
C THR A 723 -0.29 27.29 -20.95
N ASN A 724 -0.89 27.12 -19.79
CA ASN A 724 -2.26 26.59 -19.69
C ASN A 724 -3.21 27.69 -20.14
N MET A 725 -3.82 27.50 -21.28
CA MET A 725 -4.90 28.35 -21.78
C MET A 725 -6.13 27.51 -22.09
N TYR A 726 -7.25 27.97 -21.55
CA TYR A 726 -8.65 27.59 -21.76
C TYR A 726 -9.18 26.34 -21.05
N SER A 727 -9.71 26.56 -19.86
CA SER A 727 -10.87 25.82 -19.36
C SER A 727 -12.14 26.60 -19.76
N PHE A 728 -12.99 26.00 -20.57
CA PHE A 728 -14.35 26.49 -20.74
C PHE A 728 -15.21 25.82 -19.65
N PRO A 729 -15.88 26.59 -18.78
CA PRO A 729 -16.86 25.98 -17.91
C PRO A 729 -18.15 25.75 -18.71
N ASN A 730 -18.62 24.52 -18.64
CA ASN A 730 -19.90 24.13 -19.23
C ASN A 730 -21.03 24.82 -18.50
N THR A 731 -21.77 25.60 -19.26
CA THR A 731 -23.08 26.09 -18.91
C THR A 731 -24.14 25.09 -19.35
N TYR A 732 -24.87 24.52 -18.42
CA TYR A 732 -26.34 24.41 -18.46
C TYR A 732 -26.88 24.24 -17.06
#